data_617be7f09a33298f6e230cf71b32eb35
#
_entry.id   617be7f09a33298f6e230cf71b32eb35
#
_cell.length_a   1.000
_cell.length_b   1.000
_cell.length_c   1.000
_cell.angle_alpha   90.00
_cell.angle_beta   90.00
_cell.angle_gamma   90.00
#
_symmetry.space_group_name_H-M   'P 1'
#
loop_
_entity.id
_entity.type
_entity.pdbx_description
1 polymer ?
#
loop_
_entity_poly.entity_id
_entity_poly.type
_entity_poly.pdbx_seq_one_letter_code
_entity_poly.pdbx_strand_id
1 'polypeptide(L)'
;MRLTAIFFMAMQATITAVAQTMNVQTGQVIYSIPSDQAGDMIYTSGTELTILDKTFDISQINKISLDESNVKANTVDVTYNGNSAQVRVPYNLMSYLTVNANNGHVSIIQDDRVTEEITYTLSGSSNDGSFYMDGELKATIVLNGLTLNNPDSAAINIRDGKRIALILTDGTTNTLSDGKNGSQKACLAVKGHTEIDGNGTLNITGNTAHAFWGKEYLQLKKGAGTFNILGAVGDGINVNQYYQQNGGIVNITGVGDDGIQVSFKTDDNDQTIPLSEDEDNTGEVLIKGGTLTATVTAAAAKALKAEGPVTINEEKATTLITLKATGGVTVSGTDISGSAALKSDSQILIDAGTLTLTATGQGGRAINSDGAITINGGKLTARAEGSNYGSSGRGGGGWGPGGGGWGGGSSTSVHKYAKGVKADGIITINGGDMNIYSANHEGLESKTEILISGGTVYVKASDDAVNCSVGDSNTATGNLTISGGTVYAYSTSNDGLDANGNMYVKGGVAIAFGGSGAETGIDIDERHAMTITGGQIFGIGGRVDGSFSGCTQSYGYSSSSTRCSSNSGYFVLSQGSTRLFAVKVPTSFSGVVLVSSPSMQKGTSYSIASYTSVSGTETNGFIASPTVSGNASNSVSITGR
;
A
#
# COMPACT_ATOMS: atom_id res chain seq x y z
N MET A 1 51.24 33.74 -27.91
CA MET A 1 52.62 33.39 -27.64
C MET A 1 52.76 32.81 -26.21
N ARG A 2 51.97 31.83 -25.85
CA ARG A 2 52.07 31.08 -24.58
C ARG A 2 51.75 29.57 -24.74
N LEU A 3 51.75 29.06 -25.98
CA LEU A 3 51.45 27.64 -26.27
C LEU A 3 52.67 26.80 -26.65
N THR A 4 53.89 27.32 -26.56
CA THR A 4 55.09 26.66 -27.07
C THR A 4 55.94 25.96 -25.99
N ALA A 5 55.45 25.70 -24.81
CA ALA A 5 56.26 25.16 -23.72
C ALA A 5 55.81 23.80 -23.14
N ILE A 6 54.91 23.06 -23.80
CA ILE A 6 54.45 21.74 -23.27
C ILE A 6 54.90 20.57 -24.15
N PHE A 7 55.57 20.79 -25.26
CA PHE A 7 56.10 19.70 -26.09
C PHE A 7 57.62 19.58 -25.90
N PHE A 8 58.09 18.60 -25.25
CA PHE A 8 59.34 17.89 -25.16
C PHE A 8 59.79 17.63 -23.72
N MET A 9 59.35 16.50 -23.20
CA MET A 9 60.15 15.70 -22.29
C MET A 9 59.73 14.23 -22.41
N ALA A 10 60.15 13.60 -23.50
CA ALA A 10 60.31 12.16 -23.51
C ALA A 10 61.64 11.86 -22.81
N MET A 11 61.61 11.68 -21.51
CA MET A 11 62.74 11.20 -20.75
C MET A 11 62.49 9.71 -20.44
N GLN A 12 63.25 8.83 -21.08
CA GLN A 12 63.33 7.41 -20.76
C GLN A 12 63.79 7.25 -19.31
N ALA A 13 62.84 7.03 -18.41
CA ALA A 13 63.06 6.41 -17.12
C ALA A 13 62.14 5.18 -17.09
N THR A 14 62.70 4.02 -16.78
CA THR A 14 61.94 2.82 -16.41
C THR A 14 61.22 3.11 -15.10
N ILE A 15 60.11 3.81 -15.21
CA ILE A 15 59.12 3.99 -14.14
C ILE A 15 58.00 3.03 -14.48
N THR A 16 57.53 2.27 -13.51
CA THR A 16 56.22 1.62 -13.59
C THR A 16 55.24 2.66 -14.09
N ALA A 17 54.77 2.50 -15.33
CA ALA A 17 53.92 3.50 -15.97
C ALA A 17 52.61 3.53 -15.18
N VAL A 18 52.48 4.53 -14.32
CA VAL A 18 51.16 4.88 -13.79
C VAL A 18 50.41 5.41 -15.01
N ALA A 19 49.24 4.84 -15.28
CA ALA A 19 48.41 5.29 -16.39
C ALA A 19 48.10 6.78 -16.20
N GLN A 20 48.59 7.62 -17.11
CA GLN A 20 48.32 9.06 -17.05
C GLN A 20 47.05 9.37 -17.84
N THR A 21 46.23 10.26 -17.32
CA THR A 21 45.03 10.77 -17.98
C THR A 21 45.22 12.21 -18.36
N MET A 22 45.02 12.51 -19.64
CA MET A 22 44.95 13.88 -20.14
C MET A 22 43.55 14.42 -19.94
N ASN A 23 43.45 15.58 -19.32
CA ASN A 23 42.19 16.26 -19.07
C ASN A 23 42.15 17.58 -19.87
N VAL A 24 41.11 17.76 -20.68
CA VAL A 24 40.82 19.01 -21.38
C VAL A 24 39.61 19.64 -20.70
N GLN A 25 39.79 20.78 -20.06
CA GLN A 25 38.74 21.47 -19.35
C GLN A 25 38.19 22.65 -20.16
N THR A 26 36.87 22.66 -20.35
CA THR A 26 36.08 23.75 -20.93
C THR A 26 34.98 24.15 -19.94
N GLY A 27 35.11 25.33 -19.33
CA GLY A 27 34.21 25.73 -18.25
C GLY A 27 34.22 24.76 -17.08
N GLN A 28 33.06 24.19 -16.79
CA GLN A 28 32.86 23.20 -15.71
C GLN A 28 32.95 21.73 -16.22
N VAL A 29 33.18 21.54 -17.53
CA VAL A 29 33.26 20.19 -18.13
C VAL A 29 34.73 19.81 -18.33
N ILE A 30 35.08 18.61 -17.89
CA ILE A 30 36.41 18.01 -18.08
C ILE A 30 36.27 16.78 -18.98
N TYR A 31 36.91 16.79 -20.11
CA TYR A 31 37.04 15.64 -21.00
C TYR A 31 38.32 14.88 -20.64
N SER A 32 38.16 13.63 -20.22
CA SER A 32 39.25 12.82 -19.67
C SER A 32 39.63 11.70 -20.62
N ILE A 33 40.88 11.67 -21.04
CA ILE A 33 41.41 10.79 -22.07
C ILE A 33 42.62 10.04 -21.49
N PRO A 34 42.54 8.70 -21.30
CA PRO A 34 43.70 7.91 -20.91
C PRO A 34 44.83 8.05 -21.94
N SER A 35 46.09 8.10 -21.49
CA SER A 35 47.23 8.34 -22.36
C SER A 35 47.42 7.30 -23.46
N ASP A 36 47.00 6.09 -23.24
CA ASP A 36 46.98 4.99 -24.21
C ASP A 36 45.88 5.11 -25.27
N GLN A 37 44.89 6.00 -25.07
CA GLN A 37 43.78 6.28 -25.97
C GLN A 37 43.89 7.63 -26.69
N ALA A 38 44.84 8.48 -26.31
CA ALA A 38 44.87 9.89 -26.72
C ALA A 38 45.04 10.12 -28.23
N GLY A 39 45.66 9.19 -28.97
CA GLY A 39 45.90 9.33 -30.41
C GLY A 39 46.62 10.61 -30.80
N ASP A 40 46.47 11.03 -32.05
CA ASP A 40 47.03 12.28 -32.56
C ASP A 40 46.14 13.47 -32.15
N MET A 41 46.80 14.60 -31.80
CA MET A 41 46.15 15.88 -31.58
C MET A 41 46.30 16.74 -32.81
N ILE A 42 45.19 17.10 -33.46
CA ILE A 42 45.20 17.87 -34.70
C ILE A 42 44.81 19.32 -34.42
N TYR A 43 45.74 20.23 -34.74
CA TYR A 43 45.54 21.65 -34.63
C TYR A 43 45.17 22.23 -35.99
N THR A 44 43.99 22.85 -36.11
CA THR A 44 43.46 23.36 -37.37
C THR A 44 43.15 24.85 -37.27
N SER A 45 43.56 25.59 -38.33
CA SER A 45 43.20 27.01 -38.55
C SER A 45 43.56 27.99 -37.43
N GLY A 46 44.40 27.60 -36.47
CA GLY A 46 44.79 28.46 -35.35
C GLY A 46 43.73 28.60 -34.25
N THR A 47 42.57 27.98 -34.40
CA THR A 47 41.42 28.16 -33.50
C THR A 47 40.84 26.84 -32.97
N GLU A 48 41.17 25.70 -33.58
CA GLU A 48 40.57 24.39 -33.26
C GLU A 48 41.62 23.37 -32.87
N LEU A 49 41.31 22.58 -31.84
CA LEU A 49 42.09 21.42 -31.41
C LEU A 49 41.18 20.20 -31.46
N THR A 50 41.50 19.23 -32.32
CA THR A 50 40.77 17.94 -32.41
C THR A 50 41.58 16.86 -31.69
N ILE A 51 40.94 16.14 -30.77
CA ILE A 51 41.48 14.98 -30.06
C ILE A 51 40.48 13.86 -30.19
N LEU A 52 40.94 12.73 -30.74
CA LEU A 52 40.04 11.68 -31.17
C LEU A 52 39.01 12.22 -32.17
N ASP A 53 37.74 12.14 -31.86
CA ASP A 53 36.62 12.60 -32.67
C ASP A 53 35.98 13.93 -32.16
N LYS A 54 36.56 14.53 -31.10
CA LYS A 54 36.06 15.77 -30.50
C LYS A 54 36.91 16.95 -30.91
N THR A 55 36.29 17.95 -31.52
CA THR A 55 36.91 19.24 -31.81
C THR A 55 36.57 20.26 -30.73
N PHE A 56 37.58 20.92 -30.20
CA PHE A 56 37.51 21.98 -29.20
C PHE A 56 37.86 23.33 -29.83
N ASP A 57 37.07 24.35 -29.57
CA ASP A 57 37.48 25.73 -29.79
C ASP A 57 38.55 26.10 -28.72
N ILE A 58 39.74 26.44 -29.16
CA ILE A 58 40.86 26.75 -28.27
C ILE A 58 40.56 27.92 -27.32
N SER A 59 39.72 28.86 -27.76
CA SER A 59 39.31 29.99 -26.92
C SER A 59 38.46 29.55 -25.71
N GLN A 60 37.84 28.38 -25.79
CA GLN A 60 37.03 27.81 -24.73
C GLN A 60 37.80 26.86 -23.79
N ILE A 61 39.04 26.50 -24.15
CA ILE A 61 39.88 25.64 -23.31
C ILE A 61 40.45 26.45 -22.15
N ASN A 62 40.02 26.16 -20.94
CA ASN A 62 40.55 26.79 -19.73
C ASN A 62 41.86 26.17 -19.29
N LYS A 63 42.00 24.85 -19.45
CA LYS A 63 43.17 24.11 -18.97
C LYS A 63 43.30 22.77 -19.71
N ILE A 64 44.57 22.40 -20.01
CA ILE A 64 44.95 21.01 -20.32
C ILE A 64 45.92 20.57 -19.22
N SER A 65 45.68 19.41 -18.63
CA SER A 65 46.49 18.87 -17.54
C SER A 65 46.60 17.35 -17.63
N LEU A 66 47.61 16.81 -17.00
CA LEU A 66 47.83 15.37 -16.82
C LEU A 66 47.64 15.06 -15.34
N ASP A 67 46.96 13.98 -15.04
CA ASP A 67 46.85 13.42 -13.70
C ASP A 67 46.83 11.88 -13.75
N GLU A 68 46.73 11.24 -12.59
CA GLU A 68 46.67 9.78 -12.43
C GLU A 68 45.23 9.26 -12.28
N SER A 69 44.24 10.05 -12.70
CA SER A 69 42.83 9.63 -12.56
C SER A 69 42.52 8.41 -13.45
N ASN A 70 41.80 7.47 -12.89
CA ASN A 70 41.31 6.31 -13.64
C ASN A 70 40.01 6.68 -14.35
N VAL A 71 40.03 6.71 -15.67
CA VAL A 71 38.85 6.99 -16.50
C VAL A 71 38.16 5.71 -16.86
N LYS A 72 36.93 5.58 -16.43
CA LYS A 72 36.07 4.44 -16.77
C LYS A 72 35.23 4.80 -17.99
N ALA A 73 35.35 4.00 -19.05
CA ALA A 73 34.50 4.14 -20.24
C ALA A 73 33.00 4.10 -19.85
N ASN A 74 32.18 4.78 -20.62
CA ASN A 74 30.73 4.88 -20.41
C ASN A 74 30.31 5.40 -19.02
N THR A 75 31.20 6.09 -18.30
CA THR A 75 30.89 6.64 -16.97
C THR A 75 31.13 8.15 -16.95
N VAL A 76 30.09 8.91 -16.68
CA VAL A 76 30.12 10.36 -16.49
C VAL A 76 30.00 10.65 -15.01
N ASP A 77 30.98 11.38 -14.44
CA ASP A 77 30.93 11.79 -13.04
C ASP A 77 30.50 13.25 -12.94
N VAL A 78 29.51 13.52 -12.10
CA VAL A 78 29.03 14.88 -11.77
C VAL A 78 29.26 15.11 -10.29
N THR A 79 30.12 16.06 -9.97
CA THR A 79 30.45 16.43 -8.59
C THR A 79 29.97 17.85 -8.30
N TYR A 80 29.03 17.98 -7.38
CA TYR A 80 28.48 19.23 -6.92
C TYR A 80 29.34 19.82 -5.79
N ASN A 81 29.61 21.12 -5.86
CA ASN A 81 30.37 21.84 -4.84
C ASN A 81 29.79 23.25 -4.64
N GLY A 82 28.86 23.38 -3.71
CA GLY A 82 28.12 24.62 -3.46
C GLY A 82 27.33 25.06 -4.70
N ASN A 83 27.65 26.22 -5.24
CA ASN A 83 26.97 26.80 -6.42
C ASN A 83 27.62 26.38 -7.74
N SER A 84 28.37 25.31 -7.78
CA SER A 84 29.01 24.85 -9.01
C SER A 84 28.91 23.34 -9.13
N ALA A 85 28.99 22.83 -10.36
CA ALA A 85 29.11 21.40 -10.64
C ALA A 85 30.29 21.18 -11.60
N GLN A 86 31.03 20.12 -11.39
CA GLN A 86 32.06 19.67 -12.34
C GLN A 86 31.57 18.40 -13.00
N VAL A 87 31.58 18.35 -14.32
CA VAL A 87 31.21 17.19 -15.11
C VAL A 87 32.43 16.60 -15.77
N ARG A 88 32.75 15.34 -15.46
CA ARG A 88 33.83 14.59 -16.10
C ARG A 88 33.25 13.65 -17.13
N VAL A 89 33.61 13.82 -18.39
CA VAL A 89 33.16 13.04 -19.55
C VAL A 89 34.32 12.14 -20.02
N PRO A 90 34.15 10.83 -20.13
CA PRO A 90 35.22 9.94 -20.61
C PRO A 90 35.41 10.05 -22.12
N TYR A 91 36.59 9.69 -22.56
CA TYR A 91 37.06 9.82 -23.94
C TYR A 91 36.12 9.25 -25.00
N ASN A 92 35.44 8.11 -24.69
CA ASN A 92 34.56 7.42 -25.61
C ASN A 92 33.16 8.05 -25.73
N LEU A 93 32.87 9.07 -24.92
CA LEU A 93 31.56 9.76 -24.94
C LEU A 93 31.68 11.24 -25.35
N MET A 94 32.89 11.75 -25.59
CA MET A 94 33.12 13.18 -25.80
C MET A 94 32.33 13.79 -26.96
N SER A 95 32.12 13.04 -28.04
CA SER A 95 31.40 13.49 -29.24
C SER A 95 29.94 13.08 -29.27
N TYR A 96 29.50 12.25 -28.28
CA TYR A 96 28.17 11.72 -28.22
C TYR A 96 27.31 12.36 -27.15
N LEU A 97 27.88 13.23 -26.31
CA LEU A 97 27.16 13.95 -25.28
C LEU A 97 27.23 15.47 -25.51
N THR A 98 26.05 16.09 -25.48
CA THR A 98 25.95 17.55 -25.31
C THR A 98 25.82 17.86 -23.84
N VAL A 99 26.88 18.38 -23.24
CA VAL A 99 26.94 18.69 -21.81
C VAL A 99 26.91 20.18 -21.60
N ASN A 100 25.95 20.67 -20.84
CA ASN A 100 25.85 22.04 -20.37
C ASN A 100 25.91 22.04 -18.84
N ALA A 101 26.93 22.69 -18.29
CA ALA A 101 27.08 22.85 -16.84
C ALA A 101 27.23 24.36 -16.56
N ASN A 102 26.27 24.93 -15.86
CA ASN A 102 26.23 26.34 -15.50
C ASN A 102 25.89 26.45 -14.00
N ASN A 103 26.84 26.97 -13.23
CA ASN A 103 26.77 26.94 -11.77
C ASN A 103 26.49 25.50 -11.26
N GLY A 104 25.48 25.30 -10.43
CA GLY A 104 25.04 23.99 -9.94
C GLY A 104 24.10 23.21 -10.89
N HIS A 105 23.77 23.76 -12.07
CA HIS A 105 22.81 23.11 -12.97
C HIS A 105 23.54 22.37 -14.08
N VAL A 106 23.25 21.08 -14.20
CA VAL A 106 23.85 20.19 -15.19
C VAL A 106 22.75 19.63 -16.10
N SER A 107 22.94 19.77 -17.43
CA SER A 107 22.10 19.18 -18.45
C SER A 107 22.97 18.33 -19.38
N ILE A 108 22.57 17.07 -19.58
CA ILE A 108 23.25 16.14 -20.48
C ILE A 108 22.21 15.58 -21.47
N ILE A 109 22.50 15.75 -22.76
CA ILE A 109 21.68 15.20 -23.84
C ILE A 109 22.53 14.17 -24.58
N GLN A 110 22.03 12.96 -24.69
CA GLN A 110 22.66 11.88 -25.45
C GLN A 110 22.34 12.05 -26.93
N ASP A 111 23.34 11.82 -27.76
CA ASP A 111 23.18 11.71 -29.21
C ASP A 111 22.57 10.34 -29.56
N ASP A 112 21.81 10.25 -30.65
CA ASP A 112 21.17 9.00 -31.14
C ASP A 112 22.19 7.92 -31.55
N ARG A 113 23.47 8.29 -31.74
CA ARG A 113 24.58 7.37 -32.01
C ARG A 113 25.13 6.66 -30.79
N VAL A 114 24.68 6.99 -29.58
CA VAL A 114 25.05 6.24 -28.37
C VAL A 114 24.46 4.84 -28.47
N THR A 115 25.30 3.81 -28.36
CA THR A 115 24.92 2.40 -28.51
C THR A 115 25.07 1.58 -27.23
N GLU A 116 25.70 2.15 -26.20
CA GLU A 116 25.95 1.48 -24.92
C GLU A 116 25.33 2.26 -23.75
N GLU A 117 24.93 1.53 -22.72
CA GLU A 117 24.38 2.10 -21.49
C GLU A 117 25.41 3.01 -20.80
N ILE A 118 25.00 4.23 -20.44
CA ILE A 118 25.83 5.20 -19.74
C ILE A 118 25.49 5.18 -18.26
N THR A 119 26.56 5.20 -17.44
CA THR A 119 26.47 5.41 -15.99
C THR A 119 26.75 6.86 -15.66
N TYR A 120 25.85 7.51 -14.93
CA TYR A 120 26.02 8.87 -14.41
C TYR A 120 26.16 8.78 -12.88
N THR A 121 27.35 9.10 -12.36
CA THR A 121 27.61 9.14 -10.91
C THR A 121 27.43 10.55 -10.40
N LEU A 122 26.45 10.77 -9.53
CA LEU A 122 26.14 12.07 -8.96
C LEU A 122 26.61 12.10 -7.49
N SER A 123 27.42 13.10 -7.13
CA SER A 123 27.97 13.21 -5.78
C SER A 123 28.14 14.66 -5.33
N GLY A 124 28.41 14.87 -4.03
CA GLY A 124 28.64 16.19 -3.45
C GLY A 124 27.36 16.94 -3.10
N SER A 125 27.42 18.26 -3.02
CA SER A 125 26.28 19.05 -2.56
C SER A 125 26.11 20.38 -3.29
N SER A 126 24.83 20.74 -3.54
CA SER A 126 24.43 22.08 -4.02
C SER A 126 23.10 22.48 -3.40
N ASN A 127 23.02 23.75 -2.97
CA ASN A 127 21.76 24.36 -2.52
C ASN A 127 20.97 25.04 -3.67
N ASP A 128 21.60 25.14 -4.84
CA ASP A 128 21.04 25.67 -6.07
C ASP A 128 21.64 24.91 -7.24
N GLY A 129 21.08 23.73 -7.53
CA GLY A 129 21.59 22.83 -8.54
C GLY A 129 20.57 21.82 -9.01
N SER A 130 20.81 21.28 -10.19
CA SER A 130 19.94 20.27 -10.79
C SER A 130 20.71 19.30 -11.68
N PHE A 131 20.13 18.14 -11.90
CA PHE A 131 20.55 17.19 -12.92
C PHE A 131 19.41 16.93 -13.90
N TYR A 132 19.66 17.23 -15.17
CA TYR A 132 18.78 16.92 -16.28
C TYR A 132 19.46 15.96 -17.25
N MET A 133 18.77 14.91 -17.66
CA MET A 133 19.27 13.96 -18.65
C MET A 133 18.16 13.63 -19.65
N ASP A 134 18.51 13.66 -20.94
CA ASP A 134 17.65 13.22 -22.04
C ASP A 134 18.41 12.24 -22.93
N GLY A 135 17.76 11.15 -23.36
CA GLY A 135 18.37 10.09 -24.14
C GLY A 135 17.38 9.06 -24.63
N GLU A 136 17.89 8.11 -25.41
CA GLU A 136 17.10 7.06 -26.06
C GLU A 136 17.51 5.63 -25.64
N LEU A 137 18.48 5.52 -24.70
CA LEU A 137 19.00 4.23 -24.22
C LEU A 137 18.86 4.09 -22.71
N LYS A 138 18.89 2.85 -22.26
CA LYS A 138 19.00 2.54 -20.82
C LYS A 138 20.13 3.34 -20.18
N ALA A 139 19.89 3.83 -18.98
CA ALA A 139 20.89 4.56 -18.22
C ALA A 139 20.95 4.08 -16.77
N THR A 140 22.13 4.20 -16.16
CA THR A 140 22.34 3.97 -14.74
C THR A 140 22.66 5.30 -14.06
N ILE A 141 21.88 5.70 -13.08
CA ILE A 141 22.10 6.87 -12.24
C ILE A 141 22.57 6.41 -10.87
N VAL A 142 23.80 6.71 -10.51
CA VAL A 142 24.38 6.34 -9.21
C VAL A 142 24.36 7.56 -8.30
N LEU A 143 23.64 7.49 -7.20
CA LEU A 143 23.66 8.51 -6.16
C LEU A 143 24.69 8.13 -5.10
N ASN A 144 25.76 8.93 -5.02
CA ASN A 144 26.92 8.64 -4.18
C ASN A 144 27.17 9.77 -3.17
N GLY A 145 26.35 9.86 -2.15
CA GLY A 145 26.42 10.91 -1.13
C GLY A 145 26.00 12.28 -1.67
N LEU A 146 24.96 12.30 -2.51
CA LEU A 146 24.44 13.50 -3.14
C LEU A 146 23.48 14.27 -2.21
N THR A 147 23.71 15.58 -2.07
CA THR A 147 22.71 16.51 -1.51
C THR A 147 22.42 17.58 -2.56
N LEU A 148 21.20 17.56 -3.11
CA LEU A 148 20.82 18.43 -4.21
C LEU A 148 19.49 19.12 -3.94
N ASN A 149 19.50 20.45 -3.91
CA ASN A 149 18.33 21.29 -3.86
C ASN A 149 18.24 22.13 -5.14
N ASN A 150 17.07 22.19 -5.75
CA ASN A 150 16.79 23.09 -6.86
C ASN A 150 15.63 24.02 -6.47
N PRO A 151 15.89 25.30 -6.18
CA PRO A 151 14.84 26.24 -5.76
C PRO A 151 13.76 26.49 -6.80
N ASP A 152 14.05 26.30 -8.09
CA ASP A 152 13.21 26.76 -9.19
C ASP A 152 12.56 25.63 -10.00
N SER A 153 13.02 24.37 -9.83
CA SER A 153 12.51 23.22 -10.61
C SER A 153 12.86 21.89 -9.93
N ALA A 154 12.67 20.77 -10.62
CA ALA A 154 13.07 19.45 -10.15
C ALA A 154 14.56 19.39 -9.80
N ALA A 155 14.94 18.72 -8.71
CA ALA A 155 16.33 18.44 -8.40
C ALA A 155 16.94 17.48 -9.43
N ILE A 156 16.20 16.43 -9.80
CA ILE A 156 16.58 15.49 -10.86
C ILE A 156 15.39 15.30 -11.82
N ASN A 157 15.65 15.48 -13.12
CA ASN A 157 14.67 15.28 -14.18
C ASN A 157 15.26 14.45 -15.31
N ILE A 158 14.75 13.22 -15.47
CA ILE A 158 15.20 12.26 -16.47
C ILE A 158 14.12 12.09 -17.51
N ARG A 159 14.43 12.49 -18.75
CA ARG A 159 13.50 12.48 -19.91
C ARG A 159 13.65 11.25 -20.80
N ASP A 160 14.60 10.39 -20.48
CA ASP A 160 14.78 9.11 -21.16
C ASP A 160 13.60 8.18 -20.86
N GLY A 161 12.98 7.62 -21.89
CA GLY A 161 11.83 6.71 -21.81
C GLY A 161 12.21 5.23 -21.69
N LYS A 162 13.48 4.90 -21.48
CA LYS A 162 13.95 3.53 -21.29
C LYS A 162 14.13 3.20 -19.80
N ARG A 163 14.66 2.01 -19.51
CA ARG A 163 14.97 1.61 -18.14
C ARG A 163 16.04 2.51 -17.53
N ILE A 164 15.74 3.07 -16.37
CA ILE A 164 16.65 3.84 -15.53
C ILE A 164 16.95 3.05 -14.26
N ALA A 165 18.18 2.54 -14.13
CA ALA A 165 18.65 1.98 -12.88
C ALA A 165 19.09 3.13 -11.96
N LEU A 166 18.40 3.30 -10.83
CA LEU A 166 18.75 4.26 -9.79
C LEU A 166 19.47 3.52 -8.66
N ILE A 167 20.78 3.67 -8.58
CA ILE A 167 21.63 2.97 -7.63
C ILE A 167 21.99 3.85 -6.45
N LEU A 168 21.63 3.43 -5.27
CA LEU A 168 21.99 4.08 -4.01
C LEU A 168 23.30 3.47 -3.50
N THR A 169 24.42 4.18 -3.62
CA THR A 169 25.72 3.65 -3.18
C THR A 169 25.67 3.23 -1.71
N ASP A 170 26.16 2.04 -1.44
CA ASP A 170 26.12 1.42 -0.11
C ASP A 170 26.68 2.34 0.97
N GLY A 171 25.93 2.46 2.07
CA GLY A 171 26.32 3.26 3.24
C GLY A 171 26.25 4.77 3.03
N THR A 172 25.84 5.26 1.85
CA THR A 172 25.67 6.70 1.60
C THR A 172 24.26 7.17 1.93
N THR A 173 24.14 8.45 2.25
CA THR A 173 22.86 9.15 2.37
C THR A 173 22.78 10.19 1.25
N ASN A 174 21.68 10.11 0.48
CA ASN A 174 21.38 11.03 -0.60
C ASN A 174 20.14 11.84 -0.23
N THR A 175 20.13 13.15 -0.51
CA THR A 175 19.02 14.03 -0.16
C THR A 175 18.67 14.92 -1.35
N LEU A 176 17.40 14.88 -1.77
CA LEU A 176 16.87 15.68 -2.85
C LEU A 176 15.75 16.58 -2.33
N SER A 177 15.75 17.83 -2.75
CA SER A 177 14.61 18.74 -2.53
C SER A 177 14.45 19.68 -3.74
N ASP A 178 13.22 20.09 -3.99
CA ASP A 178 12.90 21.09 -5.01
C ASP A 178 12.33 22.37 -4.39
N GLY A 179 12.18 23.39 -5.21
CA GLY A 179 11.62 24.68 -4.79
C GLY A 179 10.11 24.77 -4.99
N LYS A 180 9.54 25.84 -4.43
CA LYS A 180 8.08 26.10 -4.46
C LYS A 180 7.59 26.87 -5.69
N ASN A 181 8.51 27.42 -6.49
CA ASN A 181 8.17 28.38 -7.56
C ASN A 181 8.13 27.75 -8.96
N GLY A 182 8.42 26.44 -9.06
CA GLY A 182 8.45 25.72 -10.32
C GLY A 182 7.08 25.19 -10.76
N SER A 183 7.05 24.56 -11.93
CA SER A 183 5.91 23.85 -12.48
C SER A 183 6.22 22.36 -12.72
N GLN A 184 7.27 21.85 -12.10
CA GLN A 184 7.68 20.44 -12.20
C GLN A 184 6.66 19.52 -11.56
N LYS A 185 6.58 18.30 -12.09
CA LYS A 185 5.69 17.26 -11.54
C LYS A 185 6.19 16.67 -10.20
N ALA A 186 7.52 16.66 -9.98
CA ALA A 186 8.12 16.13 -8.77
C ALA A 186 9.55 16.67 -8.54
N CYS A 187 10.05 16.46 -7.34
CA CYS A 187 11.47 16.69 -7.01
C CYS A 187 12.37 15.73 -7.79
N LEU A 188 12.03 14.46 -7.87
CA LEU A 188 12.64 13.45 -8.73
C LEU A 188 11.60 12.99 -9.76
N ALA A 189 11.78 13.44 -11.02
CA ALA A 189 10.88 13.13 -12.12
C ALA A 189 11.58 12.22 -13.15
N VAL A 190 10.99 11.08 -13.47
CA VAL A 190 11.54 10.09 -14.42
C VAL A 190 10.48 9.71 -15.45
N LYS A 191 10.82 9.84 -16.73
CA LYS A 191 9.92 9.46 -17.81
C LYS A 191 9.91 7.94 -18.06
N GLY A 192 11.04 7.26 -17.86
CA GLY A 192 11.21 5.83 -18.15
C GLY A 192 10.94 4.92 -16.95
N HIS A 193 11.11 3.62 -17.18
CA HIS A 193 11.03 2.56 -16.18
C HIS A 193 12.09 2.75 -15.11
N THR A 194 11.69 2.92 -13.85
CA THR A 194 12.64 3.18 -12.75
C THR A 194 12.86 1.95 -11.89
N GLU A 195 14.12 1.53 -11.74
CA GLU A 195 14.52 0.41 -10.88
C GLU A 195 15.50 0.88 -9.81
N ILE A 196 15.08 0.88 -8.53
CA ILE A 196 15.92 1.28 -7.39
C ILE A 196 16.65 0.06 -6.82
N ASP A 197 17.98 0.17 -6.67
CA ASP A 197 18.84 -0.85 -6.06
C ASP A 197 19.97 -0.20 -5.25
N GLY A 198 20.79 -1.03 -4.58
CA GLY A 198 21.88 -0.58 -3.72
C GLY A 198 21.43 -0.21 -2.30
N ASN A 199 22.30 -0.47 -1.30
CA ASN A 199 21.96 -0.41 0.11
C ASN A 199 22.28 0.98 0.74
N GLY A 200 22.06 2.05 0.01
CA GLY A 200 22.13 3.44 0.50
C GLY A 200 20.78 3.94 0.99
N THR A 201 20.74 5.21 1.35
CA THR A 201 19.54 5.93 1.74
C THR A 201 19.25 7.06 0.74
N LEU A 202 17.99 7.21 0.33
CA LEU A 202 17.48 8.32 -0.44
C LEU A 202 16.37 9.03 0.31
N ASN A 203 16.57 10.31 0.59
CA ASN A 203 15.60 11.21 1.20
C ASN A 203 15.08 12.19 0.14
N ILE A 204 13.76 12.34 0.00
CA ILE A 204 13.15 13.27 -0.96
C ILE A 204 12.12 14.15 -0.28
N THR A 205 12.12 15.44 -0.65
CA THR A 205 11.07 16.40 -0.31
C THR A 205 10.58 17.11 -1.57
N GLY A 206 9.29 16.94 -1.89
CA GLY A 206 8.62 17.60 -3.01
C GLY A 206 7.88 18.85 -2.56
N ASN A 207 8.43 20.03 -2.84
CA ASN A 207 7.86 21.30 -2.39
C ASN A 207 6.90 21.96 -3.39
N THR A 208 6.79 21.42 -4.61
CA THR A 208 5.87 21.92 -5.66
C THR A 208 4.72 20.97 -5.92
N ALA A 209 5.00 19.68 -6.11
CA ALA A 209 4.00 18.66 -6.41
C ALA A 209 4.36 17.34 -5.70
N HIS A 210 4.69 16.28 -6.44
CA HIS A 210 5.05 14.99 -5.86
C HIS A 210 6.51 14.97 -5.39
N ALA A 211 6.87 14.07 -4.48
CA ALA A 211 8.27 13.84 -4.17
C ALA A 211 8.94 13.01 -5.27
N PHE A 212 8.34 11.89 -5.67
CA PHE A 212 8.73 11.08 -6.82
C PHE A 212 7.57 11.02 -7.84
N TRP A 213 7.90 11.23 -9.11
CA TRP A 213 6.98 11.00 -10.22
C TRP A 213 7.62 10.13 -11.29
N GLY A 214 6.95 9.02 -11.66
CA GLY A 214 7.31 8.15 -12.76
C GLY A 214 6.21 8.13 -13.82
N LYS A 215 6.55 8.43 -15.10
CA LYS A 215 5.57 8.27 -16.20
C LYS A 215 5.27 6.78 -16.47
N GLU A 216 6.17 5.91 -16.05
CA GLU A 216 6.10 4.47 -16.19
C GLU A 216 6.26 3.82 -14.80
N TYR A 217 6.67 2.56 -14.71
CA TYR A 217 6.72 1.86 -13.43
C TYR A 217 7.85 2.29 -12.50
N LEU A 218 7.66 2.01 -11.23
CA LEU A 218 8.70 2.05 -10.20
C LEU A 218 8.87 0.66 -9.57
N GLN A 219 10.07 0.12 -9.61
CA GLN A 219 10.42 -1.13 -8.96
C GLN A 219 11.57 -0.95 -7.96
N LEU A 220 11.36 -1.36 -6.72
CA LEU A 220 12.43 -1.56 -5.74
C LEU A 220 12.92 -3.00 -5.84
N LYS A 221 14.22 -3.18 -6.10
CA LYS A 221 14.87 -4.49 -6.16
C LYS A 221 15.00 -5.09 -4.76
N LYS A 222 15.33 -6.39 -4.69
CA LYS A 222 15.53 -7.08 -3.41
C LYS A 222 16.65 -6.45 -2.56
N GLY A 223 17.69 -5.90 -3.22
CA GLY A 223 18.85 -5.26 -2.60
C GLY A 223 18.66 -3.77 -2.29
N ALA A 224 17.51 -3.18 -2.60
CA ALA A 224 17.25 -1.76 -2.37
C ALA A 224 17.37 -1.41 -0.87
N GLY A 225 18.01 -0.28 -0.58
CA GLY A 225 18.17 0.24 0.77
C GLY A 225 16.93 0.98 1.27
N THR A 226 17.12 2.21 1.75
CA THR A 226 16.03 2.98 2.35
C THR A 226 15.60 4.13 1.42
N PHE A 227 14.31 4.21 1.15
CA PHE A 227 13.68 5.26 0.36
C PHE A 227 12.69 6.02 1.24
N ASN A 228 13.06 7.24 1.63
CA ASN A 228 12.28 8.10 2.52
C ASN A 228 11.65 9.25 1.73
N ILE A 229 10.34 9.38 1.80
CA ILE A 229 9.61 10.59 1.44
C ILE A 229 9.36 11.37 2.72
N LEU A 230 10.05 12.51 2.84
CA LEU A 230 10.00 13.37 4.03
C LEU A 230 8.86 14.39 3.96
N GLY A 231 8.32 14.61 2.76
CA GLY A 231 7.19 15.48 2.50
C GLY A 231 6.94 15.66 1.01
N ALA A 232 5.69 15.98 0.66
CA ALA A 232 5.28 16.38 -0.68
C ALA A 232 4.06 17.30 -0.60
N VAL A 233 3.89 18.20 -1.58
CA VAL A 233 2.64 18.98 -1.71
C VAL A 233 1.52 18.12 -2.25
N GLY A 234 1.83 17.22 -3.19
CA GLY A 234 0.94 16.17 -3.70
C GLY A 234 1.27 14.81 -3.08
N ASP A 235 1.36 13.79 -3.91
CA ASP A 235 1.65 12.42 -3.48
C ASP A 235 3.11 12.23 -3.07
N GLY A 236 3.36 11.28 -2.21
CA GLY A 236 4.72 10.85 -1.93
C GLY A 236 5.36 10.21 -3.14
N ILE A 237 4.73 9.18 -3.68
CA ILE A 237 5.13 8.47 -4.90
C ILE A 237 3.92 8.44 -5.82
N ASN A 238 4.07 9.01 -7.02
CA ASN A 238 3.06 8.98 -8.08
C ASN A 238 3.65 8.30 -9.31
N VAL A 239 3.12 7.16 -9.71
CA VAL A 239 3.59 6.39 -10.85
C VAL A 239 2.43 5.89 -11.69
N ASN A 240 2.69 5.75 -12.98
CA ASN A 240 1.79 5.05 -13.88
C ASN A 240 2.30 3.62 -14.13
N GLN A 241 1.54 2.79 -14.83
CA GLN A 241 1.80 1.37 -15.05
C GLN A 241 1.73 0.56 -13.75
N TYR A 242 2.82 0.38 -13.00
CA TYR A 242 2.80 -0.36 -11.74
C TYR A 242 3.84 0.11 -10.71
N TYR A 243 3.60 -0.24 -9.46
CA TYR A 243 4.58 -0.16 -8.37
C TYR A 243 4.92 -1.56 -7.88
N GLN A 244 6.19 -1.93 -7.85
CA GLN A 244 6.64 -3.21 -7.31
C GLN A 244 7.72 -3.04 -6.24
N GLN A 245 7.53 -3.65 -5.08
CA GLN A 245 8.51 -3.70 -4.01
C GLN A 245 8.93 -5.15 -3.75
N ASN A 246 10.19 -5.49 -4.09
CA ASN A 246 10.77 -6.81 -3.85
C ASN A 246 11.59 -6.86 -2.55
N GLY A 247 11.92 -5.71 -1.98
CA GLY A 247 12.70 -5.55 -0.75
C GLY A 247 12.87 -4.08 -0.39
N GLY A 248 13.87 -3.78 0.43
CA GLY A 248 14.14 -2.42 0.90
C GLY A 248 13.14 -1.89 1.92
N ILE A 249 13.34 -0.63 2.28
CA ILE A 249 12.51 0.08 3.26
C ILE A 249 11.96 1.33 2.60
N VAL A 250 10.64 1.50 2.59
CA VAL A 250 9.96 2.71 2.11
C VAL A 250 9.23 3.36 3.28
N ASN A 251 9.56 4.64 3.55
CA ASN A 251 8.90 5.43 4.58
C ASN A 251 8.32 6.70 3.96
N ILE A 252 7.04 6.97 4.19
CA ILE A 252 6.32 8.12 3.62
C ILE A 252 5.61 8.89 4.72
N THR A 253 5.92 10.19 4.81
CA THR A 253 5.31 11.11 5.77
C THR A 253 5.17 12.51 5.17
N GLY A 254 4.30 13.34 5.75
CA GLY A 254 4.20 14.74 5.41
C GLY A 254 3.73 15.05 3.99
N VAL A 255 2.95 14.15 3.39
CA VAL A 255 2.42 14.33 2.03
C VAL A 255 1.04 14.98 2.06
N GLY A 256 0.75 15.79 1.04
CA GLY A 256 -0.47 16.57 0.92
C GLY A 256 -1.62 15.84 0.23
N ASP A 257 -1.36 14.66 -0.35
CA ASP A 257 -2.34 13.76 -0.93
C ASP A 257 -1.97 12.31 -0.63
N ASP A 258 -1.98 11.41 -1.61
CA ASP A 258 -1.77 9.97 -1.39
C ASP A 258 -0.30 9.64 -1.04
N GLY A 259 -0.09 8.62 -0.24
CA GLY A 259 1.26 8.14 0.07
C GLY A 259 1.93 7.53 -1.17
N ILE A 260 1.30 6.51 -1.74
CA ILE A 260 1.63 5.91 -3.03
C ILE A 260 0.36 5.92 -3.87
N GLN A 261 0.41 6.56 -5.03
CA GLN A 261 -0.61 6.55 -6.07
C GLN A 261 -0.08 5.81 -7.29
N VAL A 262 -0.78 4.74 -7.71
CA VAL A 262 -0.51 4.04 -8.96
C VAL A 262 -1.74 4.17 -9.87
N SER A 263 -1.51 4.69 -11.08
CA SER A 263 -2.55 4.90 -12.09
C SER A 263 -2.24 4.16 -13.37
N PHE A 264 -3.23 3.93 -14.20
CA PHE A 264 -2.99 3.52 -15.57
C PHE A 264 -2.28 4.65 -16.35
N LYS A 265 -1.37 4.28 -17.22
CA LYS A 265 -0.76 5.19 -18.18
C LYS A 265 -1.77 5.54 -19.26
N THR A 266 -1.86 6.83 -19.60
CA THR A 266 -2.76 7.34 -20.62
C THR A 266 -2.00 7.88 -21.82
N ASP A 267 -2.68 7.95 -22.96
CA ASP A 267 -2.22 8.63 -24.17
C ASP A 267 -2.38 10.16 -24.06
N ASP A 268 -2.05 10.89 -25.12
CA ASP A 268 -2.15 12.35 -25.17
C ASP A 268 -3.61 12.87 -25.16
N ASN A 269 -4.61 11.98 -25.25
CA ASN A 269 -6.04 12.29 -25.17
C ASN A 269 -6.65 11.83 -23.83
N ASP A 270 -5.83 11.55 -22.84
CA ASP A 270 -6.20 11.00 -21.51
C ASP A 270 -6.96 9.66 -21.58
N GLN A 271 -6.74 8.86 -22.65
CA GLN A 271 -7.30 7.52 -22.75
C GLN A 271 -6.31 6.49 -22.22
N THR A 272 -6.79 5.57 -21.39
CA THR A 272 -5.96 4.47 -20.87
C THR A 272 -5.38 3.66 -22.03
N ILE A 273 -4.04 3.52 -22.06
CA ILE A 273 -3.35 2.68 -23.03
C ILE A 273 -3.66 1.23 -22.69
N PRO A 274 -4.21 0.44 -23.65
CA PRO A 274 -4.58 -0.94 -23.37
C PRO A 274 -3.37 -1.85 -23.19
N LEU A 275 -3.52 -2.92 -22.41
CA LEU A 275 -2.45 -3.91 -22.15
C LEU A 275 -1.91 -4.57 -23.44
N SER A 276 -2.67 -4.57 -24.54
CA SER A 276 -2.21 -5.05 -25.84
C SER A 276 -1.15 -4.15 -26.51
N GLU A 277 -1.04 -2.91 -26.08
CA GLU A 277 -0.08 -1.92 -26.55
C GLU A 277 1.05 -1.67 -25.55
N ASP A 278 0.76 -1.82 -24.26
CA ASP A 278 1.71 -1.66 -23.16
C ASP A 278 1.38 -2.71 -22.07
N GLU A 279 2.10 -3.85 -22.10
CA GLU A 279 1.85 -4.99 -21.20
C GLU A 279 2.11 -4.67 -19.73
N ASP A 280 2.88 -3.62 -19.45
CA ASP A 280 3.18 -3.14 -18.10
C ASP A 280 2.09 -2.20 -17.55
N ASN A 281 1.10 -1.78 -18.37
CA ASN A 281 0.07 -0.82 -17.96
C ASN A 281 -1.06 -1.47 -17.14
N THR A 282 -0.71 -2.13 -16.05
CA THR A 282 -1.63 -2.89 -15.19
C THR A 282 -2.29 -2.07 -14.10
N GLY A 283 -1.80 -0.88 -13.80
CA GLY A 283 -2.25 -0.04 -12.69
C GLY A 283 -2.03 -0.67 -11.31
N GLU A 284 -1.22 -1.74 -11.21
CA GLU A 284 -1.13 -2.59 -10.02
C GLU A 284 -0.07 -2.17 -9.01
N VAL A 285 -0.28 -2.61 -7.77
CA VAL A 285 0.71 -2.62 -6.70
C VAL A 285 1.08 -4.06 -6.37
N LEU A 286 2.37 -4.38 -6.47
CA LEU A 286 2.95 -5.68 -6.15
C LEU A 286 3.94 -5.54 -4.99
N ILE A 287 3.61 -6.02 -3.79
CA ILE A 287 4.56 -6.04 -2.66
C ILE A 287 4.97 -7.49 -2.41
N LYS A 288 6.21 -7.82 -2.76
CA LYS A 288 6.80 -9.15 -2.72
C LYS A 288 7.87 -9.30 -1.64
N GLY A 289 8.07 -8.25 -0.83
CA GLY A 289 9.01 -8.21 0.29
C GLY A 289 9.39 -6.81 0.69
N GLY A 290 10.04 -6.68 1.86
CA GLY A 290 10.53 -5.44 2.43
C GLY A 290 9.55 -4.78 3.41
N THR A 291 9.86 -3.55 3.77
CA THR A 291 9.05 -2.76 4.72
C THR A 291 8.46 -1.56 4.01
N LEU A 292 7.15 -1.37 4.16
CA LEU A 292 6.43 -0.17 3.71
C LEU A 292 5.74 0.48 4.91
N THR A 293 6.10 1.72 5.20
CA THR A 293 5.44 2.54 6.22
C THR A 293 4.96 3.84 5.57
N ALA A 294 3.65 4.11 5.61
CA ALA A 294 3.10 5.36 5.11
C ALA A 294 2.07 5.94 6.06
N THR A 295 2.18 7.25 6.32
CA THR A 295 1.20 8.02 7.10
C THR A 295 0.76 9.24 6.29
N VAL A 296 -0.55 9.31 6.00
CA VAL A 296 -1.18 10.43 5.30
C VAL A 296 -2.18 11.13 6.20
N THR A 297 -2.27 12.46 6.06
CA THR A 297 -3.10 13.31 6.94
C THR A 297 -4.10 14.18 6.18
N ALA A 298 -3.95 14.32 4.88
CA ALA A 298 -4.84 15.11 4.06
C ALA A 298 -6.24 14.47 3.96
N ALA A 299 -7.25 15.31 3.77
CA ALA A 299 -8.62 14.84 3.60
C ALA A 299 -8.73 13.98 2.32
N ALA A 300 -9.43 12.88 2.42
CA ALA A 300 -9.62 11.88 1.38
C ALA A 300 -8.34 11.16 0.88
N ALA A 301 -7.16 11.43 1.45
CA ALA A 301 -5.92 10.78 1.07
C ALA A 301 -5.88 9.29 1.45
N LYS A 302 -5.18 8.49 0.64
CA LYS A 302 -4.93 7.07 0.88
C LYS A 302 -3.44 6.84 1.11
N ALA A 303 -3.09 6.02 2.12
CA ALA A 303 -1.67 5.75 2.34
C ALA A 303 -1.08 4.89 1.21
N LEU A 304 -1.90 4.02 0.60
CA LEU A 304 -1.60 3.32 -0.64
C LEU A 304 -2.86 3.22 -1.49
N LYS A 305 -2.79 3.65 -2.75
CA LYS A 305 -3.87 3.57 -3.73
C LYS A 305 -3.39 3.01 -5.06
N ALA A 306 -4.18 2.10 -5.64
CA ALA A 306 -3.99 1.54 -6.96
C ALA A 306 -5.30 1.61 -7.76
N GLU A 307 -5.22 2.01 -9.02
CA GLU A 307 -6.34 1.86 -9.97
C GLU A 307 -6.52 0.40 -10.38
N GLY A 308 -5.43 -0.34 -10.51
CA GLY A 308 -5.40 -1.78 -10.73
C GLY A 308 -5.40 -2.60 -9.43
N PRO A 309 -5.07 -3.91 -9.53
CA PRO A 309 -5.00 -4.82 -8.39
C PRO A 309 -3.93 -4.43 -7.37
N VAL A 310 -4.13 -4.84 -6.11
CA VAL A 310 -3.08 -4.84 -5.08
C VAL A 310 -2.81 -6.28 -4.67
N THR A 311 -1.56 -6.73 -4.83
CA THR A 311 -1.09 -8.06 -4.43
C THR A 311 0.02 -7.96 -3.40
N ILE A 312 -0.15 -8.63 -2.26
CA ILE A 312 0.79 -8.63 -1.14
C ILE A 312 1.18 -10.06 -0.80
N ASN A 313 2.48 -10.37 -0.88
CA ASN A 313 3.02 -11.68 -0.54
C ASN A 313 4.45 -11.60 0.05
N GLU A 314 5.15 -12.73 0.18
CA GLU A 314 6.53 -12.84 0.70
C GLU A 314 7.44 -13.63 -0.25
N GLU A 315 7.39 -13.36 -1.55
CA GLU A 315 8.20 -14.09 -2.54
C GLU A 315 9.70 -13.81 -2.44
N LYS A 316 10.08 -12.57 -2.12
CA LYS A 316 11.47 -12.08 -2.22
C LYS A 316 12.11 -11.83 -0.87
N ALA A 317 11.33 -11.38 0.12
CA ALA A 317 11.74 -11.09 1.49
C ALA A 317 10.51 -11.07 2.39
N THR A 318 10.73 -11.00 3.71
CA THR A 318 9.64 -10.76 4.68
C THR A 318 8.94 -9.46 4.37
N THR A 319 7.60 -9.48 4.36
CA THR A 319 6.75 -8.33 4.06
C THR A 319 6.17 -7.75 5.35
N LEU A 320 6.48 -6.48 5.60
CA LEU A 320 5.95 -5.73 6.73
C LEU A 320 5.33 -4.43 6.25
N ILE A 321 4.03 -4.25 6.43
CA ILE A 321 3.28 -3.09 5.94
C ILE A 321 2.58 -2.38 7.10
N THR A 322 2.84 -1.08 7.25
CA THR A 322 2.17 -0.21 8.21
C THR A 322 1.61 1.01 7.49
N LEU A 323 0.31 1.07 7.29
CA LEU A 323 -0.36 2.17 6.60
C LEU A 323 -1.34 2.87 7.53
N LYS A 324 -1.27 4.21 7.55
CA LYS A 324 -2.14 5.03 8.38
C LYS A 324 -2.71 6.21 7.58
N ALA A 325 -4.04 6.36 7.60
CA ALA A 325 -4.74 7.49 7.02
C ALA A 325 -5.56 8.20 8.11
N THR A 326 -5.28 9.49 8.34
CA THR A 326 -5.91 10.26 9.42
C THR A 326 -6.81 11.38 8.91
N GLY A 327 -6.76 11.67 7.60
CA GLY A 327 -7.61 12.67 6.97
C GLY A 327 -9.09 12.29 6.98
N GLY A 328 -9.96 13.28 6.98
CA GLY A 328 -11.40 13.08 6.87
C GLY A 328 -11.86 12.92 5.42
N VAL A 329 -13.09 13.35 5.14
CA VAL A 329 -13.69 13.30 3.81
C VAL A 329 -13.47 14.60 3.05
N THR A 330 -13.52 14.51 1.71
CA THR A 330 -13.79 15.64 0.81
C THR A 330 -15.18 15.45 0.19
N VAL A 331 -15.87 16.56 -0.05
CA VAL A 331 -17.21 16.57 -0.63
C VAL A 331 -17.22 17.48 -1.85
N SER A 332 -17.65 16.95 -2.99
CA SER A 332 -17.83 17.69 -4.23
C SER A 332 -19.22 17.36 -4.80
N GLY A 333 -20.18 18.28 -4.61
CA GLY A 333 -21.58 18.00 -4.98
C GLY A 333 -22.16 16.84 -4.18
N THR A 334 -22.51 15.76 -4.86
CA THR A 334 -23.00 14.50 -4.27
C THR A 334 -21.90 13.48 -4.00
N ASP A 335 -20.68 13.72 -4.50
CA ASP A 335 -19.58 12.79 -4.36
C ASP A 335 -18.82 13.01 -3.05
N ILE A 336 -18.65 11.94 -2.29
CA ILE A 336 -17.83 11.91 -1.08
C ILE A 336 -16.68 10.95 -1.25
N SER A 337 -15.47 11.48 -1.19
CA SER A 337 -14.24 10.68 -1.05
C SER A 337 -13.80 10.65 0.41
N GLY A 338 -13.53 9.46 0.95
CA GLY A 338 -12.98 9.28 2.30
C GLY A 338 -11.52 8.81 2.24
N SER A 339 -10.80 9.03 3.32
CA SER A 339 -9.45 8.49 3.46
C SER A 339 -9.46 6.95 3.59
N ALA A 340 -8.37 6.30 3.18
CA ALA A 340 -8.17 4.87 3.39
C ALA A 340 -6.70 4.55 3.68
N ALA A 341 -6.44 3.53 4.50
CA ALA A 341 -5.07 3.06 4.62
C ALA A 341 -4.65 2.30 3.37
N LEU A 342 -5.51 1.43 2.85
CA LEU A 342 -5.31 0.69 1.60
C LEU A 342 -6.55 0.81 0.71
N LYS A 343 -6.37 1.25 -0.55
CA LYS A 343 -7.43 1.33 -1.56
C LYS A 343 -7.00 0.67 -2.86
N SER A 344 -7.90 -0.13 -3.45
CA SER A 344 -7.82 -0.55 -4.84
C SER A 344 -9.14 -0.23 -5.55
N ASP A 345 -9.07 0.30 -6.76
CA ASP A 345 -10.24 0.49 -7.62
C ASP A 345 -10.60 -0.81 -8.38
N SER A 346 -9.78 -1.87 -8.19
CA SER A 346 -9.97 -3.21 -8.76
C SER A 346 -10.13 -4.25 -7.64
N GLN A 347 -9.11 -5.03 -7.33
CA GLN A 347 -9.16 -6.11 -6.34
C GLN A 347 -7.93 -6.11 -5.42
N ILE A 348 -8.05 -6.76 -4.28
CA ILE A 348 -6.96 -6.92 -3.31
C ILE A 348 -6.74 -8.40 -3.03
N LEU A 349 -5.49 -8.85 -3.16
CA LEU A 349 -5.02 -10.19 -2.83
C LEU A 349 -3.94 -10.10 -1.74
N ILE A 350 -4.17 -10.80 -0.63
CA ILE A 350 -3.20 -10.92 0.48
C ILE A 350 -2.87 -12.40 0.66
N ASP A 351 -1.68 -12.80 0.24
CA ASP A 351 -1.20 -14.19 0.36
C ASP A 351 -0.35 -14.41 1.62
N ALA A 352 0.37 -13.38 2.05
CA ALA A 352 1.28 -13.44 3.19
C ALA A 352 1.56 -12.03 3.75
N GLY A 353 2.49 -11.92 4.69
CA GLY A 353 2.95 -10.67 5.27
C GLY A 353 2.29 -10.32 6.60
N THR A 354 2.83 -9.27 7.23
CA THR A 354 2.24 -8.66 8.44
C THR A 354 1.79 -7.25 8.11
N LEU A 355 0.48 -7.03 8.16
CA LEU A 355 -0.16 -5.80 7.79
C LEU A 355 -0.83 -5.13 9.00
N THR A 356 -0.51 -3.85 9.22
CA THR A 356 -1.18 -2.98 10.19
C THR A 356 -1.76 -1.77 9.46
N LEU A 357 -3.06 -1.76 9.29
CA LEU A 357 -3.80 -0.79 8.48
C LEU A 357 -4.76 -0.01 9.38
N THR A 358 -4.61 1.32 9.45
CA THR A 358 -5.39 2.13 10.38
C THR A 358 -5.95 3.37 9.66
N ALA A 359 -7.25 3.59 9.79
CA ALA A 359 -7.93 4.81 9.37
C ALA A 359 -8.58 5.48 10.58
N THR A 360 -8.18 6.71 10.90
CA THR A 360 -8.71 7.46 12.06
C THR A 360 -9.52 8.67 11.66
N GLY A 361 -9.51 9.05 10.39
CA GLY A 361 -10.29 10.15 9.86
C GLY A 361 -11.78 9.84 9.76
N GLN A 362 -12.61 10.88 9.73
CA GLN A 362 -14.05 10.76 9.54
C GLN A 362 -14.36 10.08 8.19
N GLY A 363 -15.22 9.07 8.18
CA GLY A 363 -15.55 8.27 6.98
C GLY A 363 -14.42 7.40 6.47
N GLY A 364 -13.31 7.29 7.23
CA GLY A 364 -12.10 6.57 6.85
C GLY A 364 -12.26 5.04 6.89
N ARG A 365 -11.59 4.33 5.99
CA ARG A 365 -11.61 2.87 5.90
C ARG A 365 -10.20 2.30 6.04
N ALA A 366 -10.03 1.20 6.79
CA ALA A 366 -8.71 0.58 6.86
C ALA A 366 -8.37 -0.12 5.53
N ILE A 367 -9.34 -0.86 4.95
CA ILE A 367 -9.25 -1.41 3.59
C ILE A 367 -10.51 -1.05 2.81
N ASN A 368 -10.34 -0.59 1.58
CA ASN A 368 -11.41 -0.32 0.64
C ASN A 368 -11.09 -0.90 -0.74
N SER A 369 -11.92 -1.79 -1.25
CA SER A 369 -11.82 -2.32 -2.61
C SER A 369 -13.13 -2.05 -3.36
N ASP A 370 -13.03 -1.59 -4.61
CA ASP A 370 -14.21 -1.49 -5.49
C ASP A 370 -14.52 -2.84 -6.17
N GLY A 371 -13.58 -3.80 -6.12
CA GLY A 371 -13.79 -5.19 -6.51
C GLY A 371 -13.66 -6.17 -5.35
N ALA A 372 -13.15 -7.35 -5.64
CA ALA A 372 -13.00 -8.43 -4.68
C ALA A 372 -11.84 -8.22 -3.69
N ILE A 373 -11.94 -8.87 -2.53
CA ILE A 373 -10.82 -9.03 -1.58
C ILE A 373 -10.63 -10.54 -1.34
N THR A 374 -9.42 -11.03 -1.56
CA THR A 374 -9.03 -12.42 -1.25
C THR A 374 -7.89 -12.43 -0.25
N ILE A 375 -8.06 -13.17 0.85
CA ILE A 375 -7.03 -13.34 1.88
C ILE A 375 -6.73 -14.83 2.00
N ASN A 376 -5.53 -15.23 1.56
CA ASN A 376 -5.08 -16.61 1.61
C ASN A 376 -4.19 -16.89 2.84
N GLY A 377 -3.57 -15.84 3.41
CA GLY A 377 -2.66 -15.99 4.53
C GLY A 377 -2.23 -14.67 5.14
N GLY A 378 -1.14 -14.70 5.91
CA GLY A 378 -0.58 -13.54 6.58
C GLY A 378 -1.26 -13.16 7.89
N LYS A 379 -0.81 -12.04 8.45
CA LYS A 379 -1.38 -11.45 9.66
C LYS A 379 -1.90 -10.05 9.35
N LEU A 380 -3.19 -9.83 9.49
CA LEU A 380 -3.86 -8.56 9.20
C LEU A 380 -4.45 -7.95 10.46
N THR A 381 -4.05 -6.72 10.76
CA THR A 381 -4.73 -5.84 11.71
C THR A 381 -5.32 -4.67 10.93
N ALA A 382 -6.65 -4.58 10.83
CA ALA A 382 -7.38 -3.53 10.11
C ALA A 382 -8.28 -2.77 11.09
N ARG A 383 -8.05 -1.46 11.26
CA ARG A 383 -8.74 -0.64 12.24
C ARG A 383 -9.31 0.63 11.62
N ALA A 384 -10.64 0.82 11.73
CA ALA A 384 -11.33 2.08 11.44
C ALA A 384 -11.78 2.70 12.76
N GLU A 385 -11.17 3.82 13.13
CA GLU A 385 -11.40 4.49 14.42
C GLU A 385 -12.11 5.83 14.26
N GLY A 386 -12.26 6.33 13.01
CA GLY A 386 -12.92 7.58 12.69
C GLY A 386 -14.45 7.51 12.87
N SER A 387 -15.07 8.67 13.08
CA SER A 387 -16.54 8.79 13.09
C SER A 387 -17.12 8.68 11.68
N ASN A 388 -18.41 8.41 11.58
CA ASN A 388 -19.13 8.50 10.32
C ASN A 388 -19.28 9.97 9.87
N TYR A 389 -19.30 10.21 8.56
CA TYR A 389 -19.65 11.50 7.96
C TYR A 389 -21.11 11.48 7.49
N GLY A 390 -21.79 12.61 7.64
CA GLY A 390 -23.18 12.79 7.28
C GLY A 390 -24.09 12.91 8.49
N SER A 391 -25.19 13.62 8.35
CA SER A 391 -26.20 13.67 9.38
C SER A 391 -27.01 12.38 9.33
N SER A 392 -26.93 11.55 10.35
CA SER A 392 -28.04 10.70 10.70
C SER A 392 -29.19 11.64 11.07
N GLY A 393 -30.01 11.97 10.09
CA GLY A 393 -31.32 12.54 10.38
C GLY A 393 -32.05 11.50 11.23
N ARG A 394 -31.94 11.62 12.54
CA ARG A 394 -32.80 10.92 13.46
C ARG A 394 -34.20 11.46 13.19
N GLY A 395 -34.86 10.85 12.20
CA GLY A 395 -36.29 10.93 12.06
C GLY A 395 -36.90 10.35 13.32
N GLY A 396 -37.01 11.19 14.35
CA GLY A 396 -37.88 10.87 15.47
C GLY A 396 -39.27 10.65 14.89
N GLY A 397 -39.64 9.41 14.66
CA GLY A 397 -41.01 9.01 14.36
C GLY A 397 -41.91 9.30 15.56
N GLY A 398 -42.27 10.56 15.76
CA GLY A 398 -43.40 10.94 16.57
C GLY A 398 -44.65 10.58 15.78
N TRP A 399 -45.31 9.50 16.13
CA TRP A 399 -46.69 9.23 15.73
C TRP A 399 -47.58 10.29 16.34
N GLY A 400 -47.85 11.35 15.54
CA GLY A 400 -48.91 12.30 15.83
C GLY A 400 -49.92 12.25 14.68
N PRO A 401 -51.21 12.10 14.92
CA PRO A 401 -52.22 12.11 13.88
C PRO A 401 -52.54 13.52 13.42
N GLY A 402 -52.32 13.82 12.14
CA GLY A 402 -52.94 14.94 11.48
C GLY A 402 -52.01 16.05 10.99
N GLY A 403 -51.93 16.22 9.67
CA GLY A 403 -51.43 17.41 9.03
C GLY A 403 -50.70 17.16 7.73
N GLY A 404 -51.43 17.14 6.61
CA GLY A 404 -50.86 17.13 5.26
C GLY A 404 -50.10 18.41 4.96
N GLY A 405 -48.86 18.26 4.50
CA GLY A 405 -48.03 19.34 4.00
C GLY A 405 -47.11 18.79 2.90
N TRP A 406 -47.46 19.03 1.65
CA TRP A 406 -46.61 18.80 0.50
C TRP A 406 -45.46 19.84 0.53
N GLY A 407 -44.30 19.39 0.82
CA GLY A 407 -43.07 20.15 0.72
C GLY A 407 -41.96 19.18 0.26
N GLY A 408 -41.85 18.95 -1.07
CA GLY A 408 -40.78 18.18 -1.66
C GLY A 408 -39.47 18.97 -1.62
N GLY A 409 -38.71 18.79 -0.57
CA GLY A 409 -37.29 19.13 -0.52
C GLY A 409 -36.52 17.82 -0.52
N SER A 410 -36.06 17.38 -1.68
CA SER A 410 -35.11 16.29 -1.80
C SER A 410 -33.77 16.77 -1.23
N SER A 411 -33.57 16.65 0.08
CA SER A 411 -32.24 16.71 0.64
C SER A 411 -31.58 15.35 0.39
N THR A 412 -30.76 15.25 -0.67
CA THR A 412 -29.83 14.13 -0.84
C THR A 412 -28.85 14.16 0.32
N SER A 413 -29.15 13.40 1.36
CA SER A 413 -28.22 13.24 2.49
C SER A 413 -27.05 12.38 2.02
N VAL A 414 -25.89 12.98 1.98
CA VAL A 414 -24.65 12.32 1.52
C VAL A 414 -23.92 11.77 2.75
N HIS A 415 -23.59 10.49 2.75
CA HIS A 415 -22.98 9.79 3.90
C HIS A 415 -21.71 9.07 3.50
N LYS A 416 -20.72 9.03 4.39
CA LYS A 416 -19.54 8.18 4.30
C LYS A 416 -19.28 7.51 5.65
N TYR A 417 -19.27 6.21 5.65
CA TYR A 417 -19.15 5.41 6.86
C TYR A 417 -17.71 4.90 7.06
N ALA A 418 -17.26 4.98 8.32
CA ALA A 418 -15.95 4.45 8.72
C ALA A 418 -16.08 2.93 8.91
N LYS A 419 -15.35 2.14 8.11
CA LYS A 419 -15.44 0.67 8.08
C LYS A 419 -14.06 0.02 8.20
N GLY A 420 -13.98 -1.12 8.87
CA GLY A 420 -12.74 -1.87 8.98
C GLY A 420 -12.25 -2.35 7.60
N VAL A 421 -12.97 -3.27 6.99
CA VAL A 421 -12.70 -3.82 5.66
C VAL A 421 -13.98 -3.75 4.83
N LYS A 422 -13.91 -3.13 3.65
CA LYS A 422 -15.05 -3.02 2.74
C LYS A 422 -14.67 -3.43 1.33
N ALA A 423 -15.49 -4.28 0.71
CA ALA A 423 -15.43 -4.63 -0.70
C ALA A 423 -16.78 -4.39 -1.39
N ASP A 424 -16.76 -3.89 -2.64
CA ASP A 424 -17.96 -3.90 -3.48
C ASP A 424 -18.16 -5.28 -4.15
N GLY A 425 -17.07 -6.04 -4.34
CA GLY A 425 -17.07 -7.43 -4.79
C GLY A 425 -17.07 -8.44 -3.62
N ILE A 426 -16.81 -9.69 -3.98
CA ILE A 426 -16.77 -10.84 -3.06
C ILE A 426 -15.57 -10.70 -2.11
N ILE A 427 -15.80 -11.03 -0.82
CA ILE A 427 -14.71 -11.26 0.14
C ILE A 427 -14.50 -12.75 0.32
N THR A 428 -13.29 -13.22 0.03
CA THR A 428 -12.90 -14.63 0.22
C THR A 428 -11.76 -14.71 1.25
N ILE A 429 -11.96 -15.49 2.31
CA ILE A 429 -10.95 -15.72 3.36
C ILE A 429 -10.64 -17.22 3.39
N ASN A 430 -9.45 -17.58 2.91
CA ASN A 430 -8.97 -18.96 2.85
C ASN A 430 -8.01 -19.31 3.99
N GLY A 431 -7.40 -18.29 4.64
CA GLY A 431 -6.42 -18.49 5.69
C GLY A 431 -6.01 -17.19 6.36
N GLY A 432 -4.94 -17.24 7.17
CA GLY A 432 -4.37 -16.09 7.87
C GLY A 432 -4.97 -15.83 9.27
N ASP A 433 -4.44 -14.80 9.92
CA ASP A 433 -4.84 -14.33 11.24
C ASP A 433 -5.30 -12.87 11.15
N MET A 434 -6.60 -12.64 11.31
CA MET A 434 -7.21 -11.34 11.09
C MET A 434 -7.80 -10.76 12.38
N ASN A 435 -7.45 -9.49 12.66
CA ASN A 435 -8.03 -8.68 13.72
C ASN A 435 -8.61 -7.40 13.10
N ILE A 436 -9.91 -7.39 12.92
CA ILE A 436 -10.64 -6.29 12.26
C ILE A 436 -11.46 -5.53 13.31
N TYR A 437 -11.35 -4.20 13.27
CA TYR A 437 -12.05 -3.33 14.20
C TYR A 437 -12.67 -2.13 13.47
N SER A 438 -13.92 -1.84 13.80
CA SER A 438 -14.59 -0.59 13.43
C SER A 438 -15.27 0.05 14.66
N ALA A 439 -14.92 1.28 14.93
CA ALA A 439 -15.44 2.00 16.09
C ALA A 439 -16.88 2.49 15.91
N ASN A 440 -17.31 2.74 14.66
CA ASN A 440 -18.53 3.49 14.39
C ASN A 440 -19.44 2.91 13.29
N HIS A 441 -19.04 1.80 12.66
CA HIS A 441 -19.85 1.11 11.65
C HIS A 441 -19.40 -0.36 11.52
N GLU A 442 -19.69 -1.03 10.38
CA GLU A 442 -19.39 -2.46 10.17
C GLU A 442 -17.88 -2.74 10.22
N GLY A 443 -17.56 -3.91 10.73
CA GLY A 443 -16.18 -4.40 10.79
C GLY A 443 -15.68 -4.91 9.43
N LEU A 444 -16.37 -5.93 8.90
CA LEU A 444 -16.10 -6.59 7.63
C LEU A 444 -17.37 -6.56 6.78
N GLU A 445 -17.34 -5.86 5.64
CA GLU A 445 -18.50 -5.73 4.75
C GLU A 445 -18.17 -6.11 3.31
N SER A 446 -19.02 -6.96 2.73
CA SER A 446 -19.12 -7.18 1.29
C SER A 446 -20.47 -6.72 0.77
N LYS A 447 -20.47 -6.08 -0.42
CA LYS A 447 -21.70 -5.74 -1.15
C LYS A 447 -22.19 -6.86 -2.07
N THR A 448 -21.59 -8.05 -1.99
CA THR A 448 -21.88 -9.15 -2.92
C THR A 448 -22.03 -10.49 -2.20
N GLU A 449 -20.95 -11.00 -1.61
CA GLU A 449 -20.90 -12.31 -0.94
C GLU A 449 -19.65 -12.39 -0.05
N ILE A 450 -19.75 -13.15 1.06
CA ILE A 450 -18.61 -13.47 1.93
C ILE A 450 -18.42 -14.97 2.00
N LEU A 451 -17.20 -15.44 1.70
CA LEU A 451 -16.79 -16.84 1.74
C LEU A 451 -15.62 -17.00 2.72
N ILE A 452 -15.82 -17.78 3.79
CA ILE A 452 -14.77 -18.08 4.78
C ILE A 452 -14.54 -19.59 4.80
N SER A 453 -13.37 -20.02 4.32
CA SER A 453 -12.98 -21.43 4.25
C SER A 453 -11.84 -21.78 5.21
N GLY A 454 -11.17 -20.78 5.82
CA GLY A 454 -10.05 -21.00 6.73
C GLY A 454 -9.68 -19.78 7.54
N GLY A 455 -8.57 -19.87 8.27
CA GLY A 455 -8.00 -18.78 9.05
C GLY A 455 -8.67 -18.55 10.41
N THR A 456 -8.14 -17.52 11.09
CA THR A 456 -8.64 -17.03 12.38
C THR A 456 -9.15 -15.61 12.15
N VAL A 457 -10.44 -15.38 12.23
CA VAL A 457 -11.11 -14.12 11.93
C VAL A 457 -11.74 -13.55 13.19
N TYR A 458 -11.14 -12.52 13.77
CA TYR A 458 -11.72 -11.74 14.85
C TYR A 458 -12.22 -10.42 14.31
N VAL A 459 -13.50 -10.14 14.48
CA VAL A 459 -14.11 -8.87 14.09
C VAL A 459 -14.84 -8.25 15.27
N LYS A 460 -14.53 -6.99 15.55
CA LYS A 460 -15.27 -6.17 16.52
C LYS A 460 -15.77 -4.90 15.87
N ALA A 461 -17.04 -4.61 15.96
CA ALA A 461 -17.65 -3.40 15.41
C ALA A 461 -18.69 -2.77 16.34
N SER A 462 -19.10 -1.56 16.04
CA SER A 462 -20.25 -0.92 16.73
C SER A 462 -21.58 -1.23 16.03
N ASP A 463 -21.54 -1.36 14.71
CA ASP A 463 -22.61 -1.85 13.85
C ASP A 463 -22.40 -3.34 13.62
N ASP A 464 -22.82 -3.93 12.49
CA ASP A 464 -22.61 -5.36 12.26
C ASP A 464 -21.10 -5.70 12.27
N ALA A 465 -20.76 -6.78 12.98
CA ALA A 465 -19.35 -7.18 12.97
C ALA A 465 -18.98 -7.71 11.58
N VAL A 466 -19.79 -8.59 11.01
CA VAL A 466 -19.67 -9.07 9.63
C VAL A 466 -21.00 -8.85 8.92
N ASN A 467 -20.99 -8.08 7.84
CA ASN A 467 -22.17 -7.74 7.06
C ASN A 467 -22.00 -8.17 5.59
N CYS A 468 -22.91 -8.99 5.11
CA CYS A 468 -23.01 -9.36 3.71
C CYS A 468 -24.26 -8.73 3.10
N SER A 469 -24.13 -7.50 2.62
CA SER A 469 -25.24 -6.73 2.06
C SER A 469 -25.38 -6.96 0.55
N VAL A 470 -26.53 -6.59 0.01
CA VAL A 470 -26.77 -6.60 -1.44
C VAL A 470 -26.53 -5.19 -1.97
N GLY A 471 -25.47 -5.02 -2.78
CA GLY A 471 -25.19 -3.78 -3.52
C GLY A 471 -26.03 -3.66 -4.79
N ASP A 472 -25.68 -2.66 -5.61
CA ASP A 472 -26.40 -2.38 -6.88
C ASP A 472 -26.11 -3.42 -7.98
N SER A 473 -25.23 -4.39 -7.73
CA SER A 473 -24.90 -5.45 -8.71
C SER A 473 -26.04 -6.47 -8.83
N ASN A 474 -26.47 -6.74 -10.04
CA ASN A 474 -27.45 -7.78 -10.33
C ASN A 474 -26.97 -9.21 -10.00
N THR A 475 -25.70 -9.40 -9.66
CA THR A 475 -25.10 -10.67 -9.26
C THR A 475 -24.87 -10.78 -7.75
N ALA A 476 -25.17 -9.72 -7.00
CA ALA A 476 -25.03 -9.73 -5.55
C ALA A 476 -26.07 -10.67 -4.93
N THR A 477 -25.60 -11.62 -4.14
CA THR A 477 -26.46 -12.63 -3.48
C THR A 477 -26.74 -12.30 -2.03
N GLY A 478 -25.89 -11.48 -1.39
CA GLY A 478 -25.91 -11.23 0.06
C GLY A 478 -25.60 -12.46 0.91
N ASN A 479 -25.08 -13.53 0.31
CA ASN A 479 -24.84 -14.78 1.02
C ASN A 479 -23.57 -14.73 1.89
N LEU A 480 -23.66 -15.33 3.07
CA LEU A 480 -22.52 -15.58 3.94
C LEU A 480 -22.29 -17.11 4.07
N THR A 481 -21.12 -17.57 3.64
CA THR A 481 -20.73 -18.99 3.74
C THR A 481 -19.52 -19.15 4.65
N ILE A 482 -19.64 -19.98 5.69
CA ILE A 482 -18.54 -20.42 6.55
C ILE A 482 -18.37 -21.93 6.35
N SER A 483 -17.25 -22.34 5.76
CA SER A 483 -16.93 -23.75 5.50
C SER A 483 -15.71 -24.26 6.28
N GLY A 484 -14.96 -23.35 6.93
CA GLY A 484 -13.78 -23.65 7.73
C GLY A 484 -13.33 -22.45 8.56
N GLY A 485 -12.18 -22.59 9.22
CA GLY A 485 -11.63 -21.55 10.07
C GLY A 485 -12.38 -21.32 11.40
N THR A 486 -12.02 -20.24 12.09
CA THR A 486 -12.67 -19.81 13.34
C THR A 486 -13.03 -18.32 13.23
N VAL A 487 -14.31 -18.02 13.14
CA VAL A 487 -14.88 -16.68 13.08
C VAL A 487 -15.39 -16.29 14.46
N TYR A 488 -14.94 -15.15 14.97
CA TYR A 488 -15.42 -14.52 16.19
C TYR A 488 -15.91 -13.13 15.83
N ALA A 489 -17.19 -12.96 15.68
CA ALA A 489 -17.86 -11.71 15.31
C ALA A 489 -18.52 -11.09 16.56
N TYR A 490 -18.14 -9.86 16.90
CA TYR A 490 -18.68 -9.15 18.03
C TYR A 490 -19.15 -7.75 17.63
N SER A 491 -20.45 -7.57 17.57
CA SER A 491 -21.09 -6.26 17.51
C SER A 491 -21.42 -5.73 18.91
N THR A 492 -21.25 -4.43 19.10
CA THR A 492 -21.61 -3.76 20.36
C THR A 492 -23.04 -3.21 20.36
N SER A 493 -23.67 -3.06 19.18
CA SER A 493 -24.99 -2.41 19.07
C SER A 493 -25.93 -3.03 18.06
N ASN A 494 -25.42 -3.79 17.08
CA ASN A 494 -26.19 -4.42 16.02
C ASN A 494 -25.87 -5.92 15.92
N ASP A 495 -25.82 -6.52 14.75
CA ASP A 495 -25.73 -7.97 14.61
C ASP A 495 -24.27 -8.48 14.57
N GLY A 496 -24.06 -9.69 15.12
CA GLY A 496 -22.73 -10.32 15.08
C GLY A 496 -22.37 -10.73 13.66
N LEU A 497 -23.21 -11.56 13.04
CA LEU A 497 -23.16 -11.96 11.64
C LEU A 497 -24.48 -11.57 11.00
N ASP A 498 -24.44 -10.74 9.96
CA ASP A 498 -25.62 -10.34 9.17
C ASP A 498 -25.46 -10.76 7.72
N ALA A 499 -26.50 -11.43 7.18
CA ALA A 499 -26.60 -11.88 5.80
C ALA A 499 -27.93 -11.42 5.18
N ASN A 500 -27.87 -10.47 4.23
CA ASN A 500 -29.06 -10.07 3.46
C ASN A 500 -29.50 -11.14 2.43
N GLY A 501 -28.72 -12.22 2.30
CA GLY A 501 -29.03 -13.45 1.56
C GLY A 501 -29.09 -14.67 2.48
N ASN A 502 -28.80 -15.83 1.92
CA ASN A 502 -28.73 -17.05 2.70
C ASN A 502 -27.42 -17.16 3.49
N MET A 503 -27.49 -17.77 4.66
CA MET A 503 -26.33 -18.15 5.44
C MET A 503 -26.08 -19.66 5.38
N TYR A 504 -24.84 -20.05 5.06
CA TYR A 504 -24.43 -21.44 5.00
C TYR A 504 -23.30 -21.71 5.99
N VAL A 505 -23.50 -22.59 6.95
CA VAL A 505 -22.44 -23.12 7.82
C VAL A 505 -22.21 -24.58 7.49
N LYS A 506 -21.06 -24.84 6.82
CA LYS A 506 -20.69 -26.16 6.30
C LYS A 506 -19.55 -26.79 7.11
N GLY A 507 -18.85 -26.00 7.92
CA GLY A 507 -17.70 -26.42 8.73
C GLY A 507 -17.14 -25.27 9.55
N GLY A 508 -16.01 -25.51 10.25
CA GLY A 508 -15.36 -24.49 11.07
C GLY A 508 -16.11 -24.12 12.35
N VAL A 509 -15.85 -22.92 12.85
CA VAL A 509 -16.46 -22.37 14.06
C VAL A 509 -17.00 -20.96 13.76
N ALA A 510 -18.29 -20.75 14.02
CA ALA A 510 -18.96 -19.46 13.93
C ALA A 510 -19.40 -19.00 15.32
N ILE A 511 -18.77 -17.94 15.86
CA ILE A 511 -19.13 -17.32 17.12
C ILE A 511 -19.61 -15.91 16.82
N ALA A 512 -20.83 -15.58 17.28
CA ALA A 512 -21.44 -14.30 17.00
C ALA A 512 -22.10 -13.71 18.25
N PHE A 513 -21.71 -12.50 18.62
CA PHE A 513 -22.29 -11.70 19.68
C PHE A 513 -22.93 -10.46 19.04
N GLY A 514 -24.24 -10.34 19.16
CA GLY A 514 -25.02 -9.19 18.67
C GLY A 514 -25.48 -8.29 19.81
N GLY A 515 -26.11 -7.19 19.46
CA GLY A 515 -26.70 -6.25 20.41
C GLY A 515 -27.85 -6.85 21.24
N SER A 516 -28.52 -5.98 21.95
CA SER A 516 -29.71 -6.33 22.75
C SER A 516 -30.98 -5.85 22.06
N GLY A 517 -32.14 -6.37 22.48
CA GLY A 517 -33.42 -5.95 21.97
C GLY A 517 -33.81 -6.66 20.67
N ALA A 518 -33.85 -5.94 19.57
CA ALA A 518 -34.19 -6.53 18.27
C ALA A 518 -32.99 -7.23 17.60
N GLU A 519 -31.77 -6.86 17.99
CA GLU A 519 -30.55 -7.33 17.35
C GLU A 519 -30.16 -8.75 17.73
N THR A 520 -29.45 -9.44 16.89
CA THR A 520 -29.18 -10.86 17.02
C THR A 520 -27.68 -11.20 17.01
N GLY A 521 -27.32 -12.40 17.49
CA GLY A 521 -25.99 -12.94 17.23
C GLY A 521 -25.79 -13.22 15.74
N ILE A 522 -26.83 -13.78 15.11
CA ILE A 522 -26.85 -14.14 13.69
C ILE A 522 -28.18 -13.68 13.11
N ASP A 523 -28.13 -12.73 12.17
CA ASP A 523 -29.29 -12.24 11.41
C ASP A 523 -29.29 -12.73 9.96
N ILE A 524 -30.48 -12.97 9.44
CA ILE A 524 -30.72 -13.43 8.08
C ILE A 524 -32.01 -12.76 7.60
N ASP A 525 -31.97 -12.08 6.47
CA ASP A 525 -33.15 -11.44 5.87
C ASP A 525 -34.34 -12.42 5.83
N GLU A 526 -35.52 -11.93 6.19
CA GLU A 526 -36.75 -12.74 6.37
C GLU A 526 -37.12 -13.64 5.18
N ARG A 527 -36.63 -13.34 3.97
CA ARG A 527 -36.88 -14.10 2.74
C ARG A 527 -35.87 -15.22 2.50
N HIS A 528 -34.86 -15.30 3.34
CA HIS A 528 -33.72 -16.20 3.23
C HIS A 528 -33.65 -17.18 4.40
N ALA A 529 -32.70 -18.09 4.37
CA ALA A 529 -32.58 -19.13 5.38
C ALA A 529 -31.15 -19.46 5.75
N MET A 530 -30.96 -19.91 6.99
CA MET A 530 -29.75 -20.56 7.45
C MET A 530 -29.76 -22.04 7.12
N THR A 531 -28.70 -22.53 6.49
CA THR A 531 -28.45 -23.94 6.22
C THR A 531 -27.25 -24.42 7.02
N ILE A 532 -27.43 -25.39 7.89
CA ILE A 532 -26.36 -25.94 8.75
C ILE A 532 -26.10 -27.39 8.32
N THR A 533 -24.94 -27.67 7.77
CA THR A 533 -24.51 -29.00 7.35
C THR A 533 -23.24 -29.47 8.07
N GLY A 534 -22.61 -28.62 8.87
CA GLY A 534 -21.43 -28.92 9.66
C GLY A 534 -20.99 -27.75 10.54
N GLY A 535 -19.89 -27.93 11.27
CA GLY A 535 -19.24 -26.88 12.08
C GLY A 535 -19.83 -26.72 13.49
N GLN A 536 -19.24 -25.77 14.23
CA GLN A 536 -19.68 -25.35 15.55
C GLN A 536 -20.30 -23.96 15.45
N ILE A 537 -21.46 -23.73 16.04
CA ILE A 537 -22.14 -22.44 16.01
C ILE A 537 -22.48 -22.01 17.41
N PHE A 538 -22.19 -20.76 17.73
CA PHE A 538 -22.65 -20.07 18.91
C PHE A 538 -23.05 -18.63 18.51
N GLY A 539 -24.33 -18.35 18.51
CA GLY A 539 -24.88 -17.00 18.34
C GLY A 539 -25.62 -16.56 19.60
N ILE A 540 -25.44 -15.33 20.04
CA ILE A 540 -26.16 -14.75 21.18
C ILE A 540 -26.50 -13.29 20.92
N GLY A 541 -27.75 -12.91 21.17
CA GLY A 541 -28.27 -11.55 21.00
C GLY A 541 -29.59 -11.38 21.72
N GLY A 542 -30.36 -10.33 21.41
CA GLY A 542 -31.66 -10.07 22.00
C GLY A 542 -32.72 -11.12 21.63
N ARG A 543 -32.59 -11.68 20.43
CA ARG A 543 -33.47 -12.75 19.90
C ARG A 543 -32.69 -13.72 19.02
N VAL A 544 -33.33 -14.78 18.57
CA VAL A 544 -32.89 -15.63 17.45
C VAL A 544 -33.80 -15.33 16.28
N ASP A 545 -33.24 -14.93 15.16
CA ASP A 545 -33.97 -14.57 13.95
C ASP A 545 -33.63 -15.47 12.77
N GLY A 546 -34.41 -15.34 11.70
CA GLY A 546 -34.28 -16.10 10.48
C GLY A 546 -34.96 -17.48 10.47
N SER A 547 -35.09 -18.02 9.27
CA SER A 547 -35.61 -19.37 9.03
C SER A 547 -34.44 -20.36 8.87
N PHE A 548 -34.75 -21.65 9.14
CA PHE A 548 -33.79 -22.75 8.98
C PHE A 548 -34.29 -23.71 7.90
N SER A 549 -33.50 -23.98 6.90
CA SER A 549 -33.84 -24.84 5.77
C SER A 549 -32.67 -25.69 5.31
N GLY A 550 -32.91 -26.93 4.93
CA GLY A 550 -31.87 -27.83 4.41
C GLY A 550 -30.82 -28.25 5.43
N CYS A 551 -31.07 -28.07 6.74
CA CYS A 551 -30.12 -28.44 7.79
C CYS A 551 -30.02 -29.97 7.89
N THR A 552 -28.80 -30.50 7.81
CA THR A 552 -28.49 -31.92 8.08
C THR A 552 -27.83 -32.11 9.43
N GLN A 553 -27.30 -31.05 10.03
CA GLN A 553 -26.79 -31.05 11.41
C GLN A 553 -27.82 -30.45 12.35
N SER A 554 -27.96 -31.08 13.54
CA SER A 554 -28.89 -30.62 14.58
C SER A 554 -28.45 -29.27 15.15
N TYR A 555 -29.39 -28.38 15.37
CA TYR A 555 -29.22 -27.08 16.01
C TYR A 555 -30.29 -26.88 17.10
N GLY A 556 -30.12 -25.87 17.92
CA GLY A 556 -31.14 -25.51 18.92
C GLY A 556 -30.95 -24.09 19.42
N TYR A 557 -32.01 -23.53 19.95
CA TYR A 557 -31.96 -22.21 20.57
C TYR A 557 -32.74 -22.18 21.89
N SER A 558 -32.31 -21.25 22.78
CA SER A 558 -32.97 -21.09 24.07
C SER A 558 -34.25 -20.28 23.94
N SER A 559 -35.25 -20.62 24.76
CA SER A 559 -36.52 -19.88 24.86
C SER A 559 -36.44 -18.69 25.83
N SER A 560 -35.35 -18.56 26.58
CA SER A 560 -35.10 -17.50 27.54
C SER A 560 -33.63 -17.07 27.48
N SER A 561 -33.38 -15.84 27.93
CA SER A 561 -32.01 -15.30 27.98
C SER A 561 -31.17 -16.01 29.03
N THR A 562 -29.90 -16.24 28.70
CA THR A 562 -28.84 -16.60 29.65
C THR A 562 -27.91 -15.38 29.85
N ARG A 563 -27.04 -15.44 30.85
CA ARG A 563 -26.12 -14.34 31.18
C ARG A 563 -24.74 -14.86 31.59
N CYS A 564 -23.69 -14.16 31.13
CA CYS A 564 -22.37 -14.25 31.71
C CYS A 564 -21.94 -12.88 32.18
N SER A 565 -21.70 -12.73 33.49
CA SER A 565 -21.42 -11.44 34.13
C SER A 565 -19.93 -11.08 34.18
N SER A 566 -19.05 -11.94 33.67
CA SER A 566 -17.60 -11.79 33.75
C SER A 566 -16.99 -11.56 32.38
N ASN A 567 -16.14 -10.54 32.24
CA ASN A 567 -15.36 -10.28 31.03
C ASN A 567 -14.33 -11.39 30.72
N SER A 568 -14.09 -12.30 31.63
CA SER A 568 -13.23 -13.49 31.46
C SER A 568 -14.02 -14.80 31.52
N GLY A 569 -15.35 -14.72 31.51
CA GLY A 569 -16.24 -15.88 31.58
C GLY A 569 -16.42 -16.56 30.22
N TYR A 570 -17.03 -17.74 30.32
CA TYR A 570 -17.34 -18.57 29.17
C TYR A 570 -18.80 -19.03 29.22
N PHE A 571 -19.43 -19.11 28.04
CA PHE A 571 -20.62 -19.95 27.86
C PHE A 571 -20.18 -21.35 27.46
N VAL A 572 -20.76 -22.38 28.10
CA VAL A 572 -20.40 -23.78 27.87
C VAL A 572 -21.66 -24.55 27.46
N LEU A 573 -21.62 -25.16 26.26
CA LEU A 573 -22.63 -26.09 25.80
C LEU A 573 -22.37 -27.49 26.40
N SER A 574 -23.39 -28.11 26.99
CA SER A 574 -23.26 -29.39 27.67
C SER A 574 -24.44 -30.30 27.39
N GLN A 575 -24.18 -31.63 27.37
CA GLN A 575 -25.16 -32.71 27.43
C GLN A 575 -24.95 -33.48 28.73
N GLY A 576 -25.78 -33.24 29.72
CA GLY A 576 -25.56 -33.80 31.07
C GLY A 576 -24.24 -33.35 31.64
N SER A 577 -23.34 -34.31 31.97
CA SER A 577 -21.98 -34.02 32.44
C SER A 577 -20.96 -33.78 31.35
N THR A 578 -21.28 -34.12 30.10
CA THR A 578 -20.36 -33.94 28.95
C THR A 578 -20.34 -32.49 28.48
N ARG A 579 -19.16 -31.88 28.40
CA ARG A 579 -18.95 -30.53 27.88
C ARG A 579 -18.61 -30.62 26.40
N LEU A 580 -19.42 -29.99 25.53
CA LEU A 580 -19.27 -30.10 24.08
C LEU A 580 -18.31 -29.04 23.56
N PHE A 581 -18.50 -27.79 23.96
CA PHE A 581 -17.58 -26.69 23.67
C PHE A 581 -17.78 -25.54 24.65
N ALA A 582 -16.83 -24.62 24.68
CA ALA A 582 -16.91 -23.34 25.39
C ALA A 582 -16.61 -22.17 24.48
N VAL A 583 -17.27 -21.04 24.74
CA VAL A 583 -17.06 -19.77 24.04
C VAL A 583 -16.77 -18.67 25.06
N LYS A 584 -15.66 -17.98 24.86
CA LYS A 584 -15.24 -16.83 25.70
C LYS A 584 -16.13 -15.63 25.44
N VAL A 585 -16.55 -14.95 26.49
CA VAL A 585 -17.38 -13.75 26.37
C VAL A 585 -16.50 -12.52 26.15
N PRO A 586 -16.82 -11.62 25.21
CA PRO A 586 -16.02 -10.43 24.95
C PRO A 586 -16.11 -9.39 26.09
N THR A 587 -17.24 -9.38 26.79
CA THR A 587 -17.58 -8.54 27.94
C THR A 587 -18.67 -9.23 28.74
N SER A 588 -19.26 -8.61 29.78
CA SER A 588 -20.50 -9.12 30.38
C SER A 588 -21.60 -9.13 29.32
N PHE A 589 -22.24 -10.29 29.11
CA PHE A 589 -23.20 -10.47 28.03
C PHE A 589 -24.47 -11.19 28.50
N SER A 590 -25.62 -10.86 27.91
CA SER A 590 -26.89 -11.50 28.20
C SER A 590 -27.72 -11.57 26.92
N GLY A 591 -28.34 -12.73 26.64
CA GLY A 591 -29.17 -12.87 25.46
C GLY A 591 -29.76 -14.27 25.29
N VAL A 592 -30.52 -14.42 24.22
CA VAL A 592 -31.01 -15.69 23.71
C VAL A 592 -29.92 -16.32 22.85
N VAL A 593 -29.75 -17.62 22.97
CA VAL A 593 -28.61 -18.33 22.36
C VAL A 593 -29.12 -19.29 21.26
N LEU A 594 -28.43 -19.25 20.11
CA LEU A 594 -28.47 -20.25 19.05
C LEU A 594 -27.18 -21.08 19.10
N VAL A 595 -27.29 -22.40 19.06
CA VAL A 595 -26.15 -23.32 19.03
C VAL A 595 -26.34 -24.43 18.01
N SER A 596 -25.20 -24.87 17.44
CA SER A 596 -25.12 -26.12 16.68
C SER A 596 -23.76 -26.76 16.88
N SER A 597 -23.74 -28.09 16.89
CA SER A 597 -22.50 -28.88 16.99
C SER A 597 -22.70 -30.21 16.28
N PRO A 598 -21.67 -30.80 15.65
CA PRO A 598 -21.73 -32.15 15.09
C PRO A 598 -22.13 -33.23 16.12
N SER A 599 -21.92 -32.95 17.41
CA SER A 599 -22.31 -33.86 18.50
C SER A 599 -23.77 -33.72 18.96
N MET A 600 -24.50 -32.72 18.45
CA MET A 600 -25.89 -32.54 18.79
C MET A 600 -26.80 -33.50 18.00
N GLN A 601 -27.85 -33.96 18.68
CA GLN A 601 -28.85 -34.86 18.10
C GLN A 601 -30.26 -34.27 18.26
N LYS A 602 -31.11 -34.48 17.27
CA LYS A 602 -32.50 -34.06 17.29
C LYS A 602 -33.25 -34.72 18.46
N GLY A 603 -34.08 -33.95 19.14
CA GLY A 603 -34.86 -34.39 20.29
C GLY A 603 -34.09 -34.52 21.61
N THR A 604 -32.76 -34.31 21.58
CA THR A 604 -31.93 -34.41 22.79
C THR A 604 -31.86 -33.06 23.51
N SER A 605 -31.84 -33.12 24.85
CA SER A 605 -31.74 -31.93 25.70
C SER A 605 -30.29 -31.57 25.99
N TYR A 606 -29.98 -30.30 25.84
CA TYR A 606 -28.68 -29.66 26.12
C TYR A 606 -28.88 -28.52 27.09
N SER A 607 -27.78 -28.04 27.68
CA SER A 607 -27.77 -26.83 28.49
C SER A 607 -26.63 -25.89 28.05
N ILE A 608 -26.90 -24.59 28.05
CA ILE A 608 -25.90 -23.54 28.03
C ILE A 608 -25.83 -22.92 29.41
N ALA A 609 -24.64 -22.85 29.98
CA ALA A 609 -24.41 -22.20 31.27
C ALA A 609 -23.14 -21.38 31.26
N SER A 610 -23.06 -20.35 32.11
CA SER A 610 -21.84 -19.56 32.27
C SER A 610 -20.92 -20.10 33.35
N TYR A 611 -19.63 -20.04 33.09
CA TYR A 611 -18.52 -20.40 33.99
C TYR A 611 -17.46 -19.31 34.02
N THR A 612 -16.85 -19.11 35.19
CA THR A 612 -15.76 -18.14 35.35
C THR A 612 -14.39 -18.77 35.15
N SER A 613 -14.29 -20.10 35.18
CA SER A 613 -13.04 -20.84 34.98
C SER A 613 -13.25 -22.02 34.06
N VAL A 614 -12.65 -21.93 32.89
CA VAL A 614 -12.64 -22.97 31.85
C VAL A 614 -11.21 -23.12 31.37
N SER A 615 -10.76 -24.36 31.18
CA SER A 615 -9.44 -24.69 30.64
C SER A 615 -9.58 -25.58 29.39
N GLY A 616 -8.59 -25.53 28.54
CA GLY A 616 -8.50 -26.22 27.26
C GLY A 616 -7.70 -25.39 26.26
N THR A 617 -7.46 -25.94 25.07
CA THR A 617 -6.82 -25.19 23.99
C THR A 617 -7.82 -24.20 23.40
N GLU A 618 -7.58 -22.92 23.60
CA GLU A 618 -8.41 -21.83 23.09
C GLU A 618 -7.90 -21.37 21.71
N THR A 619 -8.78 -21.30 20.73
CA THR A 619 -8.53 -20.70 19.42
C THR A 619 -9.58 -19.65 19.16
N ASN A 620 -9.18 -18.39 19.08
CA ASN A 620 -10.08 -17.25 18.81
C ASN A 620 -11.36 -17.29 19.69
N GLY A 621 -11.21 -17.45 21.00
CA GLY A 621 -12.33 -17.51 21.94
C GLY A 621 -13.11 -18.82 21.99
N PHE A 622 -12.72 -19.85 21.25
CA PHE A 622 -13.37 -21.16 21.20
C PHE A 622 -12.50 -22.26 21.84
N ILE A 623 -13.12 -23.13 22.64
CA ILE A 623 -12.51 -24.34 23.21
C ILE A 623 -13.37 -25.56 22.87
N ALA A 624 -12.84 -26.46 22.04
CA ALA A 624 -13.59 -27.62 21.53
C ALA A 624 -13.90 -28.69 22.61
N SER A 625 -13.03 -28.85 23.59
CA SER A 625 -13.17 -29.86 24.67
C SER A 625 -12.82 -29.22 26.01
N PRO A 626 -13.71 -28.40 26.56
CA PRO A 626 -13.43 -27.64 27.76
C PRO A 626 -13.49 -28.48 29.01
N THR A 627 -12.57 -28.21 29.95
CA THR A 627 -12.69 -28.62 31.33
C THR A 627 -13.16 -27.43 32.16
N VAL A 628 -14.21 -27.61 32.93
CA VAL A 628 -14.79 -26.55 33.76
C VAL A 628 -14.44 -26.78 35.23
N SER A 629 -14.17 -25.71 35.96
CA SER A 629 -14.06 -25.71 37.40
C SER A 629 -15.02 -24.71 38.03
N GLY A 630 -15.57 -25.01 39.18
CA GLY A 630 -16.59 -24.22 39.86
C GLY A 630 -18.04 -24.58 39.42
N ASN A 631 -18.97 -23.81 39.92
CA ASN A 631 -20.40 -24.03 39.67
C ASN A 631 -20.86 -23.30 38.41
N ALA A 632 -21.76 -23.97 37.66
CA ALA A 632 -22.51 -23.35 36.58
C ALA A 632 -23.44 -22.25 37.13
N SER A 633 -23.57 -21.16 36.39
CA SER A 633 -24.57 -20.13 36.66
C SER A 633 -25.36 -19.80 35.39
N ASN A 634 -26.54 -19.22 35.59
CA ASN A 634 -27.44 -18.77 34.49
C ASN A 634 -27.68 -19.84 33.41
N SER A 635 -27.98 -21.08 33.84
CA SER A 635 -28.22 -22.20 32.92
C SER A 635 -29.59 -22.09 32.23
N VAL A 636 -29.61 -22.30 30.91
CA VAL A 636 -30.81 -22.43 30.10
C VAL A 636 -30.79 -23.75 29.35
N SER A 637 -31.98 -24.33 29.15
CA SER A 637 -32.14 -25.58 28.40
C SER A 637 -32.39 -25.33 26.92
N ILE A 638 -31.85 -26.21 26.08
CA ILE A 638 -31.98 -26.19 24.62
C ILE A 638 -32.34 -27.60 24.16
N THR A 639 -33.30 -27.72 23.26
CA THR A 639 -33.63 -29.01 22.62
C THR A 639 -33.13 -29.01 21.19
N GLY A 640 -32.40 -30.05 20.80
CA GLY A 640 -31.96 -30.27 19.43
C GLY A 640 -33.14 -30.39 18.46
N ARG A 641 -33.08 -29.69 17.35
CA ARG A 641 -34.09 -29.64 16.28
C ARG A 641 -33.61 -30.29 15.00
#